data_384e29ea50cd29eff79dc7d07d485b2f
#
_entry.id   384e29ea50cd29eff79dc7d07d485b2f
#
_cell.length_a   1.000
_cell.length_b   1.000
_cell.length_c   1.000
_cell.angle_alpha   90.00
_cell.angle_beta   90.00
_cell.angle_gamma   90.00
#
_symmetry.space_group_name_H-M   'P 1'
#
loop_
_entity.id
_entity.type
_entity.pdbx_description
1 polymer ?
#
loop_
_entity_poly.entity_id
_entity_poly.type
_entity_poly.pdbx_seq_one_letter_code
_entity_poly.pdbx_strand_id
1 'polypeptide(L)'
;MACFAVYLALISVVAVSIKATAIPRDAESLVALKQSFAAFPLDDWLQGNLSNFCNWTGVTCDHSNQNVIALNLQNKAIFGSFPVNIPTFSRLTTLNLSSNFITGQIPSSAFASCSALAFLDLNRNNLTGTLPLSLSNCTALKILDLSVNKLTGPVPYSLSKLSKLEQLNFRDNNFTGLIPDSLSNCTNLVSLDLCFNLFINGTIPKGLGLLTRLQNLGLTGNSLSGLLSATVISNLTQLRILKVGQSNMTGPIPSWLGQMPFLEQIWMGSSLYEGNIPSSLGNISSLSLLALYDSSLSGNIPKSLGQLSRLTQLSISYNYLTGSLPAELGNLTILQLARMRGNSLSGSIPIQFGRFKFLQRFQAEYNNFSGRIPTELSNCSALGLLKLNGNQLSGSIPPQLGRLRLLAELNLEQNQLSGTIPESLSNCTDLQGLSLGYNLLHGNIPPAVASLRNIVLSFSMPRNLLAGKIPAEIGGMKFVTVIDLAGNHLGGEIPTSLGNCVELLQLNLSNNRFSGQIPQTLGTLITLTNLDLSLNNLSGPIPSYLGDMATLLFLNLSYNHLSGPIPNRGVFRNRSASSFIGNSDLCSLECPKPSAQSSSGLSKLSKFLIILGSFAFGAVVLTAMVYLYVHRRKESASDTNYRYPGQKDLALVKLNHNELFHATTGFNHKNIIGSGRMATVYSGKLNLSGSEQDVAVKRFKEEIDGSVAVSESLIAEIRALATTRHRNLIRLLGYCLASKSIALVMEMMPNGTLASHIQEKTLTWSICLRIARGVAQGLKYLHYECPQPILHCDLKPSNILLDMDLEPGIADFGISRILKHDDLSRGFSTSNLQGSIGYMPPEYALSGRMTAKGDVYSYGIVILEMVSGHNPTSEMFSEENPLPKWALGTSVNGTTFQVIAPHLHKLEDEAEDREQEMINMVHLGLACTSPRPENRPTMNEVVRILDRISDANTTTTLPSIMKLIESAH
;
A
#
# COMPACT_ATOMS: atom_id res chain seq x y z
N MET A 1 -10.48 74.39 56.26
CA MET A 1 -9.65 73.20 56.60
C MET A 1 -10.51 71.88 56.72
N ALA A 2 -11.82 72.00 57.06
CA ALA A 2 -12.63 70.74 57.12
C ALA A 2 -12.95 70.08 55.75
N CYS A 3 -13.10 70.86 54.67
CA CYS A 3 -13.35 70.29 53.32
C CYS A 3 -12.14 69.60 52.68
N PHE A 4 -10.91 70.00 53.11
CA PHE A 4 -9.69 69.39 52.58
C PHE A 4 -9.38 68.02 53.20
N ALA A 5 -9.78 67.83 54.49
CA ALA A 5 -9.65 66.60 55.22
C ALA A 5 -10.61 65.51 54.71
N VAL A 6 -11.83 65.88 54.28
CA VAL A 6 -12.84 64.99 53.70
C VAL A 6 -12.43 64.52 52.26
N TYR A 7 -11.76 65.43 51.51
CA TYR A 7 -11.28 65.13 50.18
C TYR A 7 -10.07 64.19 50.21
N LEU A 8 -9.17 64.30 51.20
CA LEU A 8 -8.06 63.37 51.42
C LEU A 8 -8.51 62.06 52.00
N ALA A 9 -9.59 62.01 52.81
CA ALA A 9 -10.18 60.75 53.29
C ALA A 9 -10.93 60.02 52.19
N LEU A 10 -11.59 60.75 51.26
CA LEU A 10 -12.21 60.15 50.09
C LEU A 10 -11.20 59.59 49.05
N ILE A 11 -10.04 60.27 48.89
CA ILE A 11 -8.95 59.79 48.05
C ILE A 11 -8.27 58.54 48.67
N SER A 12 -8.14 58.49 50.01
CA SER A 12 -7.60 57.28 50.65
C SER A 12 -8.56 56.11 50.67
N VAL A 13 -9.89 56.33 50.67
CA VAL A 13 -10.89 55.25 50.56
C VAL A 13 -11.04 54.74 49.12
N VAL A 14 -10.85 55.65 48.12
CA VAL A 14 -10.85 55.20 46.72
C VAL A 14 -9.52 54.55 46.36
N ALA A 15 -8.40 54.87 46.99
CA ALA A 15 -7.12 54.19 46.77
C ALA A 15 -7.00 52.84 47.45
N VAL A 16 -7.94 52.39 48.30
CA VAL A 16 -7.92 51.10 48.98
C VAL A 16 -8.78 50.04 48.23
N SER A 17 -9.51 50.45 47.17
CA SER A 17 -10.42 49.47 46.47
C SER A 17 -10.02 49.14 45.05
N ILE A 18 -8.83 49.49 44.59
CA ILE A 18 -8.24 48.89 43.41
C ILE A 18 -7.00 48.09 43.87
N LYS A 19 -7.22 47.01 44.58
CA LYS A 19 -6.31 45.86 44.44
C LYS A 19 -6.48 45.43 43.01
N ALA A 20 -5.70 45.98 42.11
CA ALA A 20 -5.43 45.33 40.86
C ALA A 20 -4.95 43.88 41.24
N THR A 21 -5.83 42.93 41.17
CA THR A 21 -5.44 41.54 41.32
C THR A 21 -4.43 41.30 40.21
N ALA A 22 -3.16 41.22 40.61
CA ALA A 22 -2.10 40.91 39.65
C ALA A 22 -2.53 39.65 38.89
N ILE A 23 -2.66 39.79 37.58
CA ILE A 23 -3.02 38.65 36.71
C ILE A 23 -1.98 37.56 36.97
N PRO A 24 -2.38 36.33 37.29
CA PRO A 24 -1.43 35.24 37.48
C PRO A 24 -0.56 35.09 36.25
N ARG A 25 0.75 34.98 36.44
CA ARG A 25 1.72 34.83 35.35
C ARG A 25 1.39 33.68 34.40
N ASP A 26 0.83 32.63 34.94
CA ASP A 26 0.46 31.43 34.14
C ASP A 26 -0.77 31.71 33.28
N ALA A 27 -1.68 32.61 33.65
CA ALA A 27 -2.80 33.00 32.78
C ALA A 27 -2.31 33.74 31.52
N GLU A 28 -1.34 34.66 31.68
CA GLU A 28 -0.72 35.35 30.54
C GLU A 28 0.05 34.36 29.65
N SER A 29 0.73 33.40 30.27
CA SER A 29 1.46 32.32 29.55
C SER A 29 0.53 31.41 28.73
N LEU A 30 -0.68 31.12 29.23
CA LEU A 30 -1.70 30.35 28.48
C LEU A 30 -2.22 31.12 27.26
N VAL A 31 -2.44 32.45 27.40
CA VAL A 31 -2.83 33.29 26.26
C VAL A 31 -1.73 33.32 25.21
N ALA A 32 -0.48 33.53 25.64
CA ALA A 32 0.67 33.49 24.74
C ALA A 32 0.83 32.13 24.08
N LEU A 33 0.54 31.03 24.80
CA LEU A 33 0.51 29.69 24.25
C LEU A 33 -0.56 29.56 23.15
N LYS A 34 -1.80 30.02 23.40
CA LYS A 34 -2.86 30.03 22.39
C LYS A 34 -2.46 30.82 21.14
N GLN A 35 -1.83 31.99 21.31
CA GLN A 35 -1.38 32.81 20.19
C GLN A 35 -0.23 32.21 19.38
N SER A 36 0.53 31.29 19.96
CA SER A 36 1.63 30.61 19.25
C SER A 36 1.14 29.57 18.23
N PHE A 37 -0.12 29.16 18.29
CA PHE A 37 -0.72 28.24 17.35
C PHE A 37 -1.44 28.98 16.22
N ALA A 38 -1.31 28.47 15.00
CA ALA A 38 -1.99 29.02 13.81
C ALA A 38 -3.51 28.81 13.86
N ALA A 39 -3.95 27.69 14.46
CA ALA A 39 -5.35 27.45 14.76
C ALA A 39 -5.48 26.74 16.11
N PHE A 40 -6.34 27.29 16.96
CA PHE A 40 -6.60 26.78 18.30
C PHE A 40 -8.12 26.76 18.55
N PRO A 41 -8.81 25.65 18.30
CA PRO A 41 -10.27 25.56 18.27
C PRO A 41 -10.90 25.36 19.66
N LEU A 42 -10.40 26.07 20.69
CA LEU A 42 -10.97 26.06 22.04
C LEU A 42 -11.50 27.47 22.37
N ASP A 43 -12.82 27.62 22.35
CA ASP A 43 -13.51 28.90 22.51
C ASP A 43 -13.52 29.41 23.97
N ASP A 44 -13.33 28.52 24.95
CA ASP A 44 -13.30 28.83 26.37
C ASP A 44 -11.99 29.48 26.83
N TRP A 45 -10.94 29.48 25.99
CA TRP A 45 -9.69 30.19 26.27
C TRP A 45 -9.82 31.68 25.87
N LEU A 46 -10.50 32.47 26.66
CA LEU A 46 -10.84 33.87 26.37
C LEU A 46 -9.95 34.85 27.13
N GLN A 47 -9.33 35.81 26.41
CA GLN A 47 -8.54 36.90 27.02
C GLN A 47 -9.31 37.74 28.07
N GLY A 48 -10.62 37.84 27.95
CA GLY A 48 -11.48 38.58 28.87
C GLY A 48 -11.73 37.91 30.23
N ASN A 49 -11.32 36.63 30.44
CA ASN A 49 -11.61 35.87 31.66
C ASN A 49 -10.36 35.20 32.27
N LEU A 50 -9.29 36.00 32.40
CA LEU A 50 -7.98 35.55 32.92
C LEU A 50 -8.03 35.15 34.41
N SER A 51 -9.02 35.57 35.18
CA SER A 51 -9.18 35.18 36.59
C SER A 51 -9.68 33.72 36.73
N ASN A 52 -10.21 33.09 35.68
CA ASN A 52 -10.82 31.75 35.69
C ASN A 52 -10.10 30.76 34.80
N PHE A 53 -8.82 31.01 34.49
CA PHE A 53 -8.03 30.19 33.55
C PHE A 53 -7.89 28.73 33.98
N CYS A 54 -8.01 28.43 35.27
CA CYS A 54 -7.97 27.05 35.78
C CYS A 54 -9.18 26.19 35.35
N ASN A 55 -10.27 26.81 34.86
CA ASN A 55 -11.44 26.14 34.34
C ASN A 55 -11.39 25.99 32.81
N TRP A 56 -10.34 26.50 32.16
CA TRP A 56 -10.20 26.34 30.71
C TRP A 56 -9.95 24.88 30.33
N THR A 57 -10.49 24.47 29.19
CA THR A 57 -10.37 23.11 28.69
C THR A 57 -8.90 22.66 28.67
N GLY A 58 -8.62 21.57 29.38
CA GLY A 58 -7.29 20.97 29.43
C GLY A 58 -6.32 21.58 30.43
N VAL A 59 -6.70 22.64 31.17
CA VAL A 59 -5.89 23.26 32.20
C VAL A 59 -6.21 22.67 33.57
N THR A 60 -5.20 22.35 34.36
CA THR A 60 -5.34 21.93 35.76
C THR A 60 -4.36 22.75 36.59
N CYS A 61 -4.86 23.40 37.63
CA CYS A 61 -4.06 24.21 38.55
C CYS A 61 -3.77 23.50 39.87
N ASP A 62 -2.82 24.05 40.63
CA ASP A 62 -2.57 23.67 42.02
C ASP A 62 -3.73 24.13 42.97
N HIS A 63 -3.69 23.72 44.23
CA HIS A 63 -4.72 24.06 45.21
C HIS A 63 -4.88 25.57 45.45
N SER A 64 -3.90 26.38 45.07
CA SER A 64 -3.99 27.85 45.19
C SER A 64 -4.70 28.51 44.01
N ASN A 65 -5.00 27.75 42.94
CA ASN A 65 -5.51 28.21 41.64
C ASN A 65 -4.65 29.31 41.01
N GLN A 66 -3.35 29.31 41.26
CA GLN A 66 -2.40 30.33 40.75
C GLN A 66 -1.38 29.77 39.76
N ASN A 67 -1.09 28.45 39.84
CA ASN A 67 -0.07 27.83 39.00
C ASN A 67 -0.66 26.64 38.22
N VAL A 68 -0.36 26.57 36.92
CA VAL A 68 -0.70 25.42 36.07
C VAL A 68 0.21 24.27 36.40
N ILE A 69 -0.37 23.15 36.83
CA ILE A 69 0.35 21.88 37.09
C ILE A 69 0.18 20.84 35.99
N ALA A 70 -0.91 20.91 35.22
CA ALA A 70 -1.11 20.04 34.05
C ALA A 70 -1.79 20.79 32.90
N LEU A 71 -1.30 20.49 31.71
CA LEU A 71 -1.87 20.96 30.45
C LEU A 71 -2.13 19.76 29.56
N ASN A 72 -3.42 19.39 29.39
CA ASN A 72 -3.84 18.27 28.55
C ASN A 72 -4.70 18.75 27.38
N LEU A 73 -4.07 18.91 26.25
CA LEU A 73 -4.67 19.37 24.99
C LEU A 73 -4.68 18.24 23.93
N GLN A 74 -4.78 17.01 24.36
CA GLN A 74 -4.82 15.85 23.48
C GLN A 74 -6.03 15.90 22.54
N ASN A 75 -5.81 15.60 21.24
CA ASN A 75 -6.87 15.46 20.23
C ASN A 75 -7.81 16.69 20.15
N LYS A 76 -7.23 17.89 20.13
CA LYS A 76 -7.96 19.17 20.07
C LYS A 76 -7.86 19.84 18.69
N ALA A 77 -7.38 19.15 17.67
CA ALA A 77 -7.21 19.67 16.32
C ALA A 77 -6.41 20.99 16.28
N ILE A 78 -5.35 21.08 17.09
CA ILE A 78 -4.48 22.25 17.19
C ILE A 78 -3.49 22.22 16.03
N PHE A 79 -3.36 23.34 15.31
CA PHE A 79 -2.43 23.55 14.21
C PHE A 79 -1.40 24.63 14.56
N GLY A 80 -0.17 24.45 14.07
CA GLY A 80 0.88 25.46 14.21
C GLY A 80 2.23 24.85 14.60
N SER A 81 3.17 25.71 14.98
CA SER A 81 4.50 25.26 15.42
C SER A 81 4.50 24.90 16.92
N PHE A 82 5.54 24.16 17.33
CA PHE A 82 5.71 23.85 18.76
C PHE A 82 5.88 25.13 19.58
N PRO A 83 5.14 25.32 20.70
CA PRO A 83 5.13 26.56 21.44
C PRO A 83 6.44 26.80 22.21
N VAL A 84 6.99 28.01 22.08
CA VAL A 84 8.23 28.43 22.79
C VAL A 84 7.99 28.79 24.26
N ASN A 85 6.73 29.03 24.65
CA ASN A 85 6.35 29.55 25.97
C ASN A 85 6.16 28.47 27.04
N ILE A 86 6.39 27.22 26.78
CA ILE A 86 6.29 26.10 27.75
C ILE A 86 7.17 26.34 29.00
N PRO A 87 8.40 26.87 28.87
CA PRO A 87 9.26 27.13 30.02
C PRO A 87 8.72 28.16 31.06
N THR A 88 7.68 28.91 30.73
CA THR A 88 7.08 29.88 31.62
C THR A 88 6.25 29.23 32.74
N PHE A 89 5.80 27.98 32.55
CA PHE A 89 5.05 27.23 33.54
C PHE A 89 5.99 26.51 34.52
N SER A 90 6.42 27.18 35.55
CA SER A 90 7.48 26.67 36.45
C SER A 90 7.09 25.44 37.29
N ARG A 91 5.77 25.18 37.46
CA ARG A 91 5.23 24.04 38.23
C ARG A 91 4.58 22.97 37.34
N LEU A 92 4.72 23.05 36.03
CA LEU A 92 4.12 22.11 35.13
C LEU A 92 4.72 20.69 35.33
N THR A 93 3.85 19.76 35.72
CA THR A 93 4.23 18.34 35.90
C THR A 93 3.78 17.48 34.71
N THR A 94 2.73 17.90 33.99
CA THR A 94 2.15 17.15 32.89
C THR A 94 1.91 18.06 31.68
N LEU A 95 2.48 17.68 30.56
CA LEU A 95 2.23 18.30 29.25
C LEU A 95 1.81 17.21 28.26
N ASN A 96 0.56 17.28 27.80
CA ASN A 96 0.03 16.40 26.78
C ASN A 96 -0.53 17.23 25.61
N LEU A 97 0.17 17.18 24.48
CA LEU A 97 -0.23 17.80 23.20
C LEU A 97 -0.45 16.74 22.11
N SER A 98 -0.64 15.47 22.49
CA SER A 98 -0.70 14.35 21.56
C SER A 98 -1.92 14.41 20.64
N SER A 99 -1.80 13.75 19.49
CA SER A 99 -2.87 13.64 18.47
C SER A 99 -3.39 15.01 18.01
N ASN A 100 -2.47 15.93 17.68
CA ASN A 100 -2.74 17.22 17.08
C ASN A 100 -1.99 17.36 15.74
N PHE A 101 -1.96 18.54 15.17
CA PHE A 101 -1.29 18.86 13.91
C PHE A 101 -0.11 19.83 14.13
N ILE A 102 0.61 19.67 15.25
CA ILE A 102 1.73 20.53 15.61
C ILE A 102 2.94 20.16 14.73
N THR A 103 3.54 21.19 14.13
CA THR A 103 4.60 21.08 13.13
C THR A 103 5.91 21.72 13.61
N GLY A 104 6.95 21.65 12.77
CA GLY A 104 8.23 22.32 13.00
C GLY A 104 9.11 21.63 14.03
N GLN A 105 10.20 22.29 14.38
CA GLN A 105 11.18 21.77 15.33
C GLN A 105 10.77 22.09 16.77
N ILE A 106 11.17 21.25 17.71
CA ILE A 106 11.07 21.54 19.14
C ILE A 106 12.21 22.52 19.47
N PRO A 107 11.91 23.77 19.87
CA PRO A 107 12.94 24.77 20.11
C PRO A 107 13.90 24.38 21.24
N SER A 108 15.16 24.77 21.14
CA SER A 108 16.16 24.49 22.17
C SER A 108 15.83 25.12 23.53
N SER A 109 15.05 26.21 23.56
CA SER A 109 14.53 26.85 24.76
C SER A 109 13.33 26.14 25.39
N ALA A 110 12.64 25.27 24.68
CA ALA A 110 11.35 24.67 25.10
C ALA A 110 11.41 23.97 26.46
N PHE A 111 12.56 23.40 26.82
CA PHE A 111 12.77 22.64 28.06
C PHE A 111 13.86 23.24 28.96
N ALA A 112 14.11 24.54 28.85
CA ALA A 112 15.14 25.24 29.66
C ALA A 112 14.88 25.15 31.17
N SER A 113 13.61 25.14 31.58
CA SER A 113 13.18 25.19 33.01
C SER A 113 12.07 24.17 33.29
N CYS A 114 12.32 22.88 33.00
CA CYS A 114 11.33 21.83 33.12
C CYS A 114 11.58 20.82 34.25
N SER A 115 12.27 21.21 35.32
CA SER A 115 12.69 20.30 36.38
C SER A 115 11.52 19.61 37.11
N ALA A 116 10.30 20.14 37.06
CA ALA A 116 9.09 19.55 37.64
C ALA A 116 8.35 18.61 36.68
N LEU A 117 8.62 18.67 35.37
CA LEU A 117 7.89 17.94 34.35
C LEU A 117 8.13 16.44 34.48
N ALA A 118 7.05 15.69 34.79
CA ALA A 118 7.08 14.24 34.96
C ALA A 118 6.48 13.47 33.78
N PHE A 119 5.57 14.09 33.04
CA PHE A 119 4.88 13.49 31.90
C PHE A 119 4.94 14.44 30.70
N LEU A 120 5.51 13.97 29.60
CA LEU A 120 5.56 14.66 28.31
C LEU A 120 5.08 13.71 27.20
N ASP A 121 3.93 14.07 26.60
CA ASP A 121 3.36 13.33 25.49
C ASP A 121 3.09 14.28 24.30
N LEU A 122 3.85 14.06 23.22
CA LEU A 122 3.74 14.79 21.96
C LEU A 122 3.42 13.83 20.80
N ASN A 123 2.97 12.60 21.11
CA ASN A 123 2.77 11.60 20.07
C ASN A 123 1.72 12.04 19.02
N ARG A 124 1.82 11.43 17.83
CA ARG A 124 0.88 11.71 16.72
C ARG A 124 0.74 13.20 16.41
N ASN A 125 1.87 13.82 16.11
CA ASN A 125 1.99 15.17 15.59
C ASN A 125 2.82 15.17 14.30
N ASN A 126 3.20 16.33 13.80
CA ASN A 126 4.04 16.47 12.61
C ASN A 126 5.38 17.17 12.93
N LEU A 127 5.92 16.91 14.13
CA LEU A 127 7.17 17.49 14.60
C LEU A 127 8.35 16.99 13.79
N THR A 128 9.29 17.89 13.51
CA THR A 128 10.49 17.66 12.67
C THR A 128 11.77 18.05 13.40
N GLY A 129 12.92 17.87 12.76
CA GLY A 129 14.22 18.27 13.30
C GLY A 129 14.72 17.37 14.42
N THR A 130 15.78 17.79 15.09
CA THR A 130 16.45 17.02 16.14
C THR A 130 15.90 17.34 17.53
N LEU A 131 16.04 16.40 18.46
CA LEU A 131 15.67 16.63 19.85
C LEU A 131 16.62 17.63 20.51
N PRO A 132 16.08 18.66 21.18
CA PRO A 132 16.93 19.63 21.86
C PRO A 132 17.62 19.03 23.09
N LEU A 133 18.89 19.38 23.29
CA LEU A 133 19.67 18.92 24.45
C LEU A 133 19.07 19.37 25.78
N SER A 134 18.30 20.48 25.79
CA SER A 134 17.58 21.00 26.97
C SER A 134 16.54 20.03 27.52
N LEU A 135 16.06 19.06 26.73
CA LEU A 135 15.15 18.02 27.21
C LEU A 135 15.75 17.25 28.41
N SER A 136 17.07 17.13 28.49
CA SER A 136 17.77 16.51 29.61
C SER A 136 17.66 17.27 30.93
N ASN A 137 17.15 18.51 30.92
CA ASN A 137 16.92 19.30 32.14
C ASN A 137 15.64 18.87 32.87
N CYS A 138 14.75 18.15 32.21
CA CYS A 138 13.50 17.65 32.78
C CYS A 138 13.77 16.42 33.69
N THR A 139 14.55 16.59 34.75
CA THR A 139 15.07 15.50 35.61
C THR A 139 13.99 14.74 36.40
N ALA A 140 12.78 15.28 36.49
CA ALA A 140 11.61 14.62 37.08
C ALA A 140 10.88 13.68 36.09
N LEU A 141 11.26 13.69 34.80
CA LEU A 141 10.53 13.02 33.74
C LEU A 141 10.47 11.50 33.95
N LYS A 142 9.25 10.97 33.93
CA LYS A 142 8.94 9.55 34.04
C LYS A 142 8.46 8.97 32.71
N ILE A 143 7.67 9.74 31.95
CA ILE A 143 7.10 9.30 30.68
C ILE A 143 7.46 10.36 29.64
N LEU A 144 8.11 9.88 28.57
CA LEU A 144 8.45 10.65 27.38
C LEU A 144 7.94 9.89 26.14
N ASP A 145 6.85 10.39 25.59
CA ASP A 145 6.28 9.85 24.34
C ASP A 145 6.34 10.89 23.21
N LEU A 146 7.17 10.62 22.20
CA LEU A 146 7.34 11.41 21.00
C LEU A 146 6.97 10.60 19.74
N SER A 147 6.28 9.48 19.91
CA SER A 147 6.01 8.55 18.83
C SER A 147 5.13 9.14 17.74
N VAL A 148 5.23 8.59 16.54
CA VAL A 148 4.44 8.99 15.36
C VAL A 148 4.63 10.48 15.06
N ASN A 149 5.87 10.84 14.74
CA ASN A 149 6.30 12.16 14.32
C ASN A 149 7.30 12.05 13.16
N LYS A 150 7.98 13.14 12.80
CA LYS A 150 9.02 13.20 11.77
C LYS A 150 10.37 13.67 12.35
N LEU A 151 10.62 13.35 13.62
CA LEU A 151 11.85 13.72 14.30
C LEU A 151 13.05 13.01 13.68
N THR A 152 14.18 13.72 13.58
CA THR A 152 15.41 13.27 12.91
C THR A 152 16.62 13.35 13.82
N GLY A 153 17.79 12.99 13.29
CA GLY A 153 19.06 13.02 14.03
C GLY A 153 19.22 11.87 15.01
N PRO A 154 20.33 11.82 15.75
CA PRO A 154 20.61 10.73 16.67
C PRO A 154 19.75 10.80 17.94
N VAL A 155 19.49 9.66 18.55
CA VAL A 155 18.94 9.60 19.91
C VAL A 155 19.95 10.26 20.87
N PRO A 156 19.55 11.35 21.58
CA PRO A 156 20.54 12.11 22.35
C PRO A 156 21.14 11.33 23.53
N TYR A 157 22.45 11.28 23.62
CA TYR A 157 23.14 10.68 24.78
C TYR A 157 22.80 11.37 26.11
N SER A 158 22.40 12.64 26.08
CA SER A 158 22.02 13.43 27.25
C SER A 158 20.75 12.93 27.94
N LEU A 159 19.94 12.09 27.29
CA LEU A 159 18.78 11.43 27.92
C LEU A 159 19.19 10.58 29.12
N SER A 160 20.46 10.17 29.21
CA SER A 160 21.04 9.46 30.35
C SER A 160 20.91 10.22 31.69
N LYS A 161 20.65 11.52 31.68
CA LYS A 161 20.41 12.34 32.88
C LYS A 161 19.00 12.14 33.46
N LEU A 162 18.09 11.55 32.69
CA LEU A 162 16.68 11.32 33.10
C LEU A 162 16.56 10.05 33.94
N SER A 163 17.18 10.04 35.13
CA SER A 163 17.25 8.86 35.99
C SER A 163 15.91 8.36 36.50
N LYS A 164 14.85 9.17 36.47
CA LYS A 164 13.48 8.81 36.86
C LYS A 164 12.63 8.25 35.70
N LEU A 165 13.20 8.19 34.48
CA LEU A 165 12.47 7.77 33.30
C LEU A 165 12.05 6.31 33.41
N GLU A 166 10.73 6.08 33.26
CA GLU A 166 10.08 4.78 33.31
C GLU A 166 9.66 4.32 31.91
N GLN A 167 9.24 5.28 31.04
CA GLN A 167 8.81 4.99 29.67
C GLN A 167 9.45 5.97 28.68
N LEU A 168 10.11 5.42 27.66
CA LEU A 168 10.67 6.14 26.52
C LEU A 168 10.10 5.56 25.25
N ASN A 169 9.29 6.36 24.53
CA ASN A 169 8.65 5.97 23.29
C ASN A 169 8.99 6.96 22.17
N PHE A 170 9.82 6.50 21.23
CA PHE A 170 10.24 7.23 20.03
C PHE A 170 9.80 6.51 18.75
N ARG A 171 8.88 5.55 18.87
CA ARG A 171 8.37 4.76 17.77
C ARG A 171 7.89 5.63 16.61
N ASP A 172 8.10 5.14 15.36
CA ASP A 172 7.59 5.75 14.12
C ASP A 172 8.06 7.21 13.96
N ASN A 173 9.38 7.37 13.81
CA ASN A 173 10.10 8.60 13.57
C ASN A 173 11.24 8.37 12.56
N ASN A 174 12.08 9.37 12.34
CA ASN A 174 13.24 9.31 11.44
C ASN A 174 14.58 9.44 12.20
N PHE A 175 14.64 8.93 13.43
CA PHE A 175 15.91 8.93 14.18
C PHE A 175 16.99 8.14 13.47
N THR A 176 18.25 8.55 13.65
CA THR A 176 19.41 8.02 12.93
C THR A 176 20.54 7.60 13.87
N GLY A 177 21.55 6.92 13.34
CA GLY A 177 22.76 6.57 14.08
C GLY A 177 22.57 5.44 15.09
N LEU A 178 23.42 5.41 16.11
CA LEU A 178 23.47 4.33 17.09
C LEU A 178 22.49 4.54 18.25
N ILE A 179 22.02 3.46 18.86
CA ILE A 179 21.36 3.54 20.16
C ILE A 179 22.45 3.86 21.21
N PRO A 180 22.34 4.97 21.97
CA PRO A 180 23.36 5.36 22.93
C PRO A 180 23.51 4.35 24.07
N ASP A 181 24.72 3.85 24.32
CA ASP A 181 25.01 2.95 25.46
C ASP A 181 24.70 3.62 26.81
N SER A 182 24.78 4.96 26.87
CA SER A 182 24.47 5.76 28.05
C SER A 182 23.01 5.70 28.50
N LEU A 183 22.07 5.22 27.66
CA LEU A 183 20.69 4.96 28.09
C LEU A 183 20.63 3.97 29.25
N SER A 184 21.66 3.17 29.46
CA SER A 184 21.83 2.30 30.64
C SER A 184 21.71 3.03 31.98
N ASN A 185 21.97 4.34 32.03
CA ASN A 185 21.84 5.15 33.24
C ASN A 185 20.37 5.41 33.63
N CYS A 186 19.43 5.21 32.73
CA CYS A 186 17.99 5.30 33.02
C CYS A 186 17.49 4.00 33.66
N THR A 187 18.04 3.63 34.82
CA THR A 187 17.81 2.33 35.48
C THR A 187 16.37 2.06 35.90
N ASN A 188 15.50 3.08 35.89
CA ASN A 188 14.08 2.94 36.17
C ASN A 188 13.25 2.58 34.95
N LEU A 189 13.84 2.50 33.75
CA LEU A 189 13.10 2.17 32.52
C LEU A 189 12.39 0.83 32.63
N VAL A 190 11.08 0.88 32.36
CA VAL A 190 10.17 -0.26 32.23
C VAL A 190 9.84 -0.51 30.76
N SER A 191 9.75 0.54 29.96
CA SER A 191 9.47 0.46 28.52
C SER A 191 10.42 1.33 27.72
N LEU A 192 11.07 0.74 26.71
CA LEU A 192 11.87 1.39 25.69
C LEU A 192 11.33 0.97 24.32
N ASP A 193 10.69 1.91 23.59
CA ASP A 193 10.21 1.65 22.24
C ASP A 193 10.86 2.61 21.25
N LEU A 194 11.74 2.09 20.41
CA LEU A 194 12.40 2.77 19.28
C LEU A 194 11.97 2.18 17.94
N CYS A 195 10.86 1.43 17.88
CA CYS A 195 10.40 0.77 16.65
C CYS A 195 10.18 1.76 15.51
N PHE A 196 10.41 1.30 14.28
CA PHE A 196 10.15 2.05 13.05
C PHE A 196 10.90 3.39 12.96
N ASN A 197 12.20 3.33 13.24
CA ASN A 197 13.17 4.38 12.95
C ASN A 197 14.20 3.79 11.98
N LEU A 198 13.90 3.80 10.69
CA LEU A 198 14.61 3.06 9.64
C LEU A 198 16.11 3.34 9.58
N PHE A 199 16.57 4.45 10.12
CA PHE A 199 17.96 4.89 10.08
C PHE A 199 18.73 4.68 11.40
N ILE A 200 18.10 4.14 12.45
CA ILE A 200 18.83 3.64 13.63
C ILE A 200 19.58 2.37 13.22
N ASN A 201 20.89 2.35 13.40
CA ASN A 201 21.78 1.31 12.91
C ASN A 201 22.72 0.78 13.99
N GLY A 202 23.70 -0.05 13.60
CA GLY A 202 24.66 -0.67 14.51
C GLY A 202 24.10 -1.87 15.26
N THR A 203 24.65 -2.16 16.41
CA THR A 203 24.26 -3.31 17.24
C THR A 203 23.47 -2.86 18.46
N ILE A 204 22.76 -3.79 19.10
CA ILE A 204 22.12 -3.54 20.40
C ILE A 204 23.23 -3.28 21.45
N PRO A 205 23.27 -2.10 22.09
CA PRO A 205 24.36 -1.73 22.98
C PRO A 205 24.37 -2.59 24.25
N LYS A 206 25.58 -2.89 24.73
CA LYS A 206 25.75 -3.77 25.92
C LYS A 206 25.16 -3.19 27.19
N GLY A 207 25.16 -1.88 27.34
CA GLY A 207 24.61 -1.19 28.50
C GLY A 207 23.11 -1.42 28.69
N LEU A 208 22.34 -1.70 27.64
CA LEU A 208 20.92 -2.01 27.82
C LEU A 208 20.67 -3.20 28.74
N GLY A 209 21.62 -4.14 28.87
CA GLY A 209 21.54 -5.27 29.83
C GLY A 209 21.53 -4.84 31.29
N LEU A 210 21.83 -3.59 31.63
CA LEU A 210 21.75 -3.03 32.97
C LEU A 210 20.34 -2.55 33.36
N LEU A 211 19.42 -2.47 32.40
CA LEU A 211 18.04 -2.04 32.62
C LEU A 211 17.16 -3.19 33.15
N THR A 212 17.49 -3.70 34.31
CA THR A 212 16.89 -4.93 34.87
C THR A 212 15.38 -4.83 35.14
N ARG A 213 14.81 -3.63 35.17
CA ARG A 213 13.35 -3.39 35.32
C ARG A 213 12.59 -3.39 33.97
N LEU A 214 13.32 -3.51 32.87
CA LEU A 214 12.73 -3.40 31.55
C LEU A 214 11.77 -4.56 31.28
N GLN A 215 10.52 -4.24 30.91
CA GLN A 215 9.47 -5.19 30.56
C GLN A 215 9.17 -5.15 29.05
N ASN A 216 9.35 -4.02 28.38
CA ASN A 216 9.12 -3.87 26.96
C ASN A 216 10.38 -3.32 26.28
N LEU A 217 10.93 -4.08 25.32
CA LEU A 217 12.02 -3.67 24.45
C LEU A 217 11.55 -3.73 22.99
N GLY A 218 11.27 -2.56 22.42
CA GLY A 218 10.83 -2.37 21.04
C GLY A 218 11.93 -1.77 20.17
N LEU A 219 12.48 -2.56 19.25
CA LEU A 219 13.54 -2.18 18.31
C LEU A 219 13.21 -2.57 16.86
N THR A 220 12.02 -3.11 16.60
CA THR A 220 11.55 -3.56 15.27
C THR A 220 11.54 -2.42 14.26
N GLY A 221 11.85 -2.70 12.99
CA GLY A 221 11.78 -1.71 11.91
C GLY A 221 12.91 -0.70 11.95
N ASN A 222 14.12 -1.15 12.27
CA ASN A 222 15.35 -0.38 12.29
C ASN A 222 16.41 -1.04 11.39
N SER A 223 17.56 -0.39 11.18
CA SER A 223 18.71 -0.96 10.46
C SER A 223 19.72 -1.63 11.41
N LEU A 224 19.25 -2.15 12.55
CA LEU A 224 20.10 -2.84 13.51
C LEU A 224 20.68 -4.13 12.92
N SER A 225 21.90 -4.48 13.32
CA SER A 225 22.64 -5.63 12.80
C SER A 225 23.33 -6.44 13.91
N GLY A 226 23.92 -7.57 13.53
CA GLY A 226 24.65 -8.44 14.43
C GLY A 226 23.77 -9.46 15.14
N LEU A 227 24.33 -10.12 16.16
CA LEU A 227 23.67 -11.21 16.90
C LEU A 227 22.84 -10.66 18.06
N LEU A 228 21.74 -11.35 18.37
CA LEU A 228 21.03 -11.11 19.63
C LEU A 228 21.85 -11.64 20.80
N SER A 229 22.52 -10.75 21.53
CA SER A 229 23.51 -11.12 22.53
C SER A 229 22.87 -11.61 23.83
N ALA A 230 23.31 -12.76 24.31
CA ALA A 230 22.92 -13.27 25.61
C ALA A 230 23.31 -12.31 26.75
N THR A 231 24.52 -11.73 26.70
CA THR A 231 25.02 -10.83 27.75
C THR A 231 24.20 -9.54 27.92
N VAL A 232 23.37 -9.21 26.92
CA VAL A 232 22.49 -8.02 26.96
C VAL A 232 21.09 -8.44 27.40
N ILE A 233 20.46 -9.30 26.64
CA ILE A 233 19.02 -9.56 26.79
C ILE A 233 18.73 -10.53 27.93
N SER A 234 19.58 -11.52 28.23
CA SER A 234 19.32 -12.49 29.33
C SER A 234 19.32 -11.83 30.71
N ASN A 235 19.96 -10.67 30.85
CA ASN A 235 19.95 -9.90 32.12
C ASN A 235 18.62 -9.16 32.35
N LEU A 236 17.81 -9.01 31.31
CA LEU A 236 16.51 -8.35 31.39
C LEU A 236 15.44 -9.34 31.90
N THR A 237 15.60 -9.81 33.11
CA THR A 237 14.79 -10.90 33.68
C THR A 237 13.30 -10.58 33.83
N GLN A 238 12.93 -9.29 33.80
CA GLN A 238 11.52 -8.83 33.85
C GLN A 238 10.89 -8.65 32.46
N LEU A 239 11.61 -8.97 31.36
CA LEU A 239 11.15 -8.70 30.01
C LEU A 239 9.91 -9.53 29.68
N ARG A 240 8.87 -8.85 29.20
CA ARG A 240 7.59 -9.39 28.71
C ARG A 240 7.46 -9.31 27.21
N ILE A 241 7.95 -8.23 26.62
CA ILE A 241 7.81 -7.97 25.18
C ILE A 241 9.19 -7.73 24.58
N LEU A 242 9.57 -8.56 23.63
CA LEU A 242 10.80 -8.45 22.85
C LEU A 242 10.45 -8.28 21.36
N LYS A 243 10.73 -7.09 20.81
CA LYS A 243 10.51 -6.77 19.40
C LYS A 243 11.82 -6.36 18.75
N VAL A 244 12.43 -7.25 17.96
CA VAL A 244 13.73 -7.06 17.31
C VAL A 244 13.71 -7.54 15.84
N GLY A 245 12.51 -7.65 15.25
CA GLY A 245 12.32 -8.02 13.85
C GLY A 245 12.47 -6.83 12.89
N GLN A 246 12.24 -7.09 11.59
CA GLN A 246 12.36 -6.10 10.51
C GLN A 246 13.67 -5.31 10.59
N SER A 247 14.78 -6.05 10.66
CA SER A 247 16.11 -5.51 10.88
C SER A 247 17.15 -6.36 10.15
N ASN A 248 18.42 -5.96 10.21
CA ASN A 248 19.53 -6.73 9.67
C ASN A 248 20.18 -7.64 10.74
N MET A 249 19.44 -8.00 11.77
CA MET A 249 19.90 -8.93 12.80
C MET A 249 20.12 -10.33 12.21
N THR A 250 21.20 -11.00 12.61
CA THR A 250 21.68 -12.27 12.02
C THR A 250 21.83 -13.38 13.06
N GLY A 251 22.13 -14.58 12.57
CA GLY A 251 22.45 -15.75 13.39
C GLY A 251 21.24 -16.52 13.88
N PRO A 252 21.43 -17.53 14.73
CA PRO A 252 20.36 -18.39 15.20
C PRO A 252 19.48 -17.69 16.24
N ILE A 253 18.21 -18.12 16.32
CA ILE A 253 17.34 -17.74 17.45
C ILE A 253 17.95 -18.32 18.72
N PRO A 254 18.24 -17.49 19.73
CA PRO A 254 18.96 -17.96 20.91
C PRO A 254 18.13 -18.91 21.80
N SER A 255 18.71 -20.06 22.16
CA SER A 255 18.05 -21.04 23.04
C SER A 255 17.82 -20.55 24.47
N TRP A 256 18.64 -19.61 24.96
CA TRP A 256 18.49 -19.00 26.28
C TRP A 256 17.19 -18.17 26.43
N LEU A 257 16.52 -17.75 25.34
CA LEU A 257 15.20 -17.15 25.43
C LEU A 257 14.20 -18.02 26.19
N GLY A 258 14.33 -19.34 26.09
CA GLY A 258 13.50 -20.31 26.84
C GLY A 258 13.66 -20.27 28.36
N GLN A 259 14.63 -19.51 28.86
CA GLN A 259 14.88 -19.32 30.30
C GLN A 259 14.26 -18.01 30.85
N MET A 260 13.59 -17.21 29.99
CA MET A 260 12.98 -15.93 30.37
C MET A 260 11.52 -16.15 30.81
N PRO A 261 11.22 -16.17 32.11
CA PRO A 261 9.95 -16.72 32.64
C PRO A 261 8.73 -15.82 32.37
N PHE A 262 8.95 -14.52 32.17
CA PHE A 262 7.87 -13.55 32.02
C PHE A 262 7.62 -13.13 30.57
N LEU A 263 8.33 -13.70 29.58
CA LEU A 263 8.24 -13.29 28.19
C LEU A 263 6.88 -13.70 27.60
N GLU A 264 6.12 -12.69 27.18
CA GLU A 264 4.75 -12.82 26.64
C GLU A 264 4.70 -12.70 25.13
N GLN A 265 5.59 -11.88 24.55
CA GLN A 265 5.61 -11.63 23.09
C GLN A 265 7.03 -11.64 22.55
N ILE A 266 7.23 -12.38 21.47
CA ILE A 266 8.48 -12.42 20.70
C ILE A 266 8.18 -12.03 19.25
N TRP A 267 8.78 -10.93 18.79
CA TRP A 267 8.69 -10.42 17.42
C TRP A 267 10.10 -10.36 16.82
N MET A 268 10.44 -11.37 16.01
CA MET A 268 11.77 -11.52 15.40
C MET A 268 11.68 -11.73 13.89
N GLY A 269 10.51 -11.58 13.27
CA GLY A 269 10.31 -11.79 11.84
C GLY A 269 10.93 -10.70 10.97
N SER A 270 11.03 -10.97 9.66
CA SER A 270 11.62 -10.10 8.62
C SER A 270 13.04 -9.64 8.96
N SER A 271 13.88 -10.59 9.29
CA SER A 271 15.29 -10.38 9.64
C SER A 271 16.14 -11.52 9.06
N LEU A 272 17.46 -11.45 9.24
CA LEU A 272 18.38 -12.44 8.71
C LEU A 272 18.66 -13.60 9.70
N TYR A 273 17.70 -13.93 10.57
CA TYR A 273 17.84 -15.07 11.46
C TYR A 273 17.86 -16.38 10.69
N GLU A 274 18.70 -17.31 11.11
CA GLU A 274 18.94 -18.60 10.46
C GLU A 274 18.91 -19.78 11.43
N GLY A 275 19.03 -21.01 10.90
CA GLY A 275 19.05 -22.23 11.71
C GLY A 275 17.67 -22.66 12.21
N ASN A 276 17.64 -23.46 13.25
CA ASN A 276 16.41 -24.08 13.74
C ASN A 276 15.66 -23.21 14.76
N ILE A 277 14.34 -23.40 14.87
CA ILE A 277 13.56 -22.88 15.98
C ILE A 277 13.97 -23.67 17.26
N PRO A 278 14.49 -23.02 18.31
CA PRO A 278 14.94 -23.73 19.50
C PRO A 278 13.79 -24.41 20.26
N SER A 279 13.96 -25.67 20.63
CA SER A 279 12.96 -26.40 21.42
C SER A 279 12.71 -25.79 22.82
N SER A 280 13.70 -25.06 23.36
CA SER A 280 13.57 -24.34 24.64
C SER A 280 12.52 -23.22 24.62
N LEU A 281 12.12 -22.70 23.46
CA LEU A 281 11.03 -21.72 23.41
C LEU A 281 9.72 -22.29 23.98
N GLY A 282 9.51 -23.61 23.89
CA GLY A 282 8.37 -24.30 24.52
C GLY A 282 8.30 -24.18 26.02
N ASN A 283 9.37 -23.79 26.69
CA ASN A 283 9.42 -23.62 28.16
C ASN A 283 8.81 -22.28 28.61
N ILE A 284 8.57 -21.33 27.69
CA ILE A 284 8.05 -20.00 28.04
C ILE A 284 6.53 -20.06 28.21
N SER A 285 6.06 -20.57 29.35
CA SER A 285 4.62 -20.79 29.60
C SER A 285 3.76 -19.53 29.59
N SER A 286 4.37 -18.36 29.70
CA SER A 286 3.71 -17.02 29.58
C SER A 286 3.48 -16.56 28.14
N LEU A 287 4.11 -17.22 27.14
CA LEU A 287 4.13 -16.73 25.75
C LEU A 287 2.74 -16.76 25.11
N SER A 288 2.28 -15.61 24.67
CA SER A 288 1.00 -15.39 23.98
C SER A 288 1.16 -15.15 22.49
N LEU A 289 2.32 -14.64 22.05
CA LEU A 289 2.63 -14.35 20.66
C LEU A 289 4.07 -14.77 20.31
N LEU A 290 4.18 -15.56 19.23
CA LEU A 290 5.47 -15.95 18.63
C LEU A 290 5.48 -15.62 17.15
N ALA A 291 6.25 -14.60 16.76
CA ALA A 291 6.39 -14.13 15.37
C ALA A 291 7.84 -14.27 14.90
N LEU A 292 8.09 -15.25 14.04
CA LEU A 292 9.39 -15.63 13.47
C LEU A 292 9.33 -15.71 11.94
N TYR A 293 8.46 -14.94 11.31
CA TYR A 293 8.20 -14.99 9.87
C TYR A 293 9.27 -14.27 9.06
N ASP A 294 9.34 -14.61 7.75
CA ASP A 294 10.18 -13.92 6.75
C ASP A 294 11.65 -13.83 7.19
N SER A 295 12.23 -14.98 7.45
CA SER A 295 13.62 -15.16 7.86
C SER A 295 14.22 -16.39 7.15
N SER A 296 15.41 -16.82 7.54
CA SER A 296 16.07 -17.98 6.94
C SER A 296 16.02 -19.22 7.88
N LEU A 297 14.97 -19.34 8.69
CA LEU A 297 14.83 -20.45 9.61
C LEU A 297 14.58 -21.77 8.88
N SER A 298 15.22 -22.82 9.35
CA SER A 298 15.21 -24.17 8.75
C SER A 298 14.87 -25.25 9.76
N GLY A 299 14.88 -26.51 9.32
CA GLY A 299 14.59 -27.68 10.18
C GLY A 299 13.12 -27.79 10.55
N ASN A 300 12.85 -28.61 11.56
CA ASN A 300 11.49 -28.96 11.94
C ASN A 300 10.91 -28.02 12.99
N ILE A 301 9.58 -27.89 13.01
CA ILE A 301 8.87 -27.22 14.11
C ILE A 301 8.99 -28.07 15.36
N PRO A 302 9.53 -27.53 16.48
CA PRO A 302 9.70 -28.29 17.70
C PRO A 302 8.37 -28.71 18.35
N LYS A 303 8.23 -29.97 18.75
CA LYS A 303 7.05 -30.49 19.47
C LYS A 303 6.76 -29.72 20.77
N SER A 304 7.83 -29.23 21.43
CA SER A 304 7.74 -28.46 22.68
C SER A 304 6.92 -27.18 22.54
N LEU A 305 6.78 -26.62 21.35
CA LEU A 305 5.89 -25.46 21.15
C LEU A 305 4.43 -25.76 21.52
N GLY A 306 4.01 -27.04 21.49
CA GLY A 306 2.70 -27.47 22.00
C GLY A 306 2.50 -27.32 23.51
N GLN A 307 3.53 -26.95 24.26
CA GLN A 307 3.46 -26.67 25.73
C GLN A 307 3.05 -25.21 26.03
N LEU A 308 3.03 -24.33 25.02
CA LEU A 308 2.73 -22.91 25.14
C LEU A 308 1.22 -22.66 25.32
N SER A 309 0.66 -23.08 26.44
CA SER A 309 -0.80 -23.08 26.67
C SER A 309 -1.47 -21.70 26.58
N ARG A 310 -0.69 -20.60 26.67
CA ARG A 310 -1.18 -19.22 26.52
C ARG A 310 -1.00 -18.65 25.12
N LEU A 311 -0.47 -19.42 24.16
CA LEU A 311 -0.22 -18.93 22.82
C LEU A 311 -1.52 -18.69 22.05
N THR A 312 -1.72 -17.45 21.63
CA THR A 312 -2.86 -17.01 20.81
C THR A 312 -2.46 -16.80 19.36
N GLN A 313 -1.18 -16.46 19.11
CA GLN A 313 -0.70 -16.17 17.76
C GLN A 313 0.64 -16.86 17.50
N LEU A 314 0.67 -17.68 16.45
CA LEU A 314 1.87 -18.31 15.91
C LEU A 314 2.07 -17.88 14.46
N SER A 315 3.16 -17.18 14.18
CA SER A 315 3.53 -16.77 12.81
C SER A 315 4.96 -17.20 12.51
N ILE A 316 5.10 -18.20 11.62
CA ILE A 316 6.37 -18.78 11.16
C ILE A 316 6.43 -18.82 9.63
N SER A 317 5.64 -17.99 8.95
CA SER A 317 5.54 -17.92 7.50
C SER A 317 6.85 -17.50 6.84
N TYR A 318 7.03 -17.88 5.55
CA TYR A 318 8.17 -17.48 4.73
C TYR A 318 9.52 -17.78 5.38
N ASN A 319 9.75 -19.06 5.63
CA ASN A 319 11.01 -19.62 6.09
C ASN A 319 11.34 -20.85 5.24
N TYR A 320 12.38 -21.58 5.60
CA TYR A 320 12.78 -22.85 5.01
C TYR A 320 12.46 -24.03 5.94
N LEU A 321 11.42 -23.94 6.75
CA LEU A 321 11.02 -24.98 7.69
C LEU A 321 10.56 -26.23 6.94
N THR A 322 10.95 -27.41 7.47
CA THR A 322 10.72 -28.71 6.87
C THR A 322 10.00 -29.66 7.85
N GLY A 323 9.74 -30.87 7.40
CA GLY A 323 9.11 -31.91 8.23
C GLY A 323 7.61 -31.71 8.43
N SER A 324 7.00 -32.55 9.27
CA SER A 324 5.56 -32.54 9.51
C SER A 324 5.17 -31.62 10.67
N LEU A 325 3.92 -31.16 10.64
CA LEU A 325 3.34 -30.46 11.77
C LEU A 325 3.23 -31.37 12.99
N PRO A 326 3.81 -31.00 14.13
CA PRO A 326 3.67 -31.79 15.34
C PRO A 326 2.23 -31.84 15.83
N ALA A 327 1.71 -33.03 16.14
CA ALA A 327 0.37 -33.21 16.71
C ALA A 327 0.19 -32.47 18.03
N GLU A 328 1.29 -32.30 18.77
CA GLU A 328 1.35 -31.58 20.05
C GLU A 328 0.92 -30.11 19.93
N LEU A 329 1.06 -29.50 18.74
CA LEU A 329 0.53 -28.15 18.52
C LEU A 329 -0.98 -28.09 18.78
N GLY A 330 -1.73 -29.19 18.60
CA GLY A 330 -3.16 -29.28 18.92
C GLY A 330 -3.50 -29.03 20.39
N ASN A 331 -2.50 -28.92 21.27
CA ASN A 331 -2.68 -28.55 22.67
C ASN A 331 -2.81 -27.03 22.90
N LEU A 332 -2.54 -26.23 21.87
CA LEU A 332 -2.69 -24.76 21.89
C LEU A 332 -4.16 -24.37 21.74
N THR A 333 -4.99 -24.78 22.67
CA THR A 333 -6.48 -24.72 22.55
C THR A 333 -7.05 -23.32 22.42
N ILE A 334 -6.31 -22.28 22.81
CA ILE A 334 -6.72 -20.87 22.72
C ILE A 334 -6.09 -20.15 21.51
N LEU A 335 -5.39 -20.89 20.62
CA LEU A 335 -4.76 -20.31 19.44
C LEU A 335 -5.84 -19.66 18.54
N GLN A 336 -5.61 -18.40 18.16
CA GLN A 336 -6.51 -17.61 17.29
C GLN A 336 -5.94 -17.48 15.89
N LEU A 337 -4.61 -17.42 15.77
CA LEU A 337 -3.91 -17.16 14.53
C LEU A 337 -2.77 -18.17 14.34
N ALA A 338 -2.86 -18.97 13.29
CA ALA A 338 -1.82 -19.89 12.85
C ALA A 338 -1.37 -19.52 11.43
N ARG A 339 -0.18 -18.93 11.29
CA ARG A 339 0.42 -18.56 10.01
C ARG A 339 1.72 -19.33 9.80
N MET A 340 1.75 -20.18 8.78
CA MET A 340 2.91 -21.01 8.44
C MET A 340 3.09 -21.15 6.92
N ARG A 341 2.53 -20.21 6.16
CA ARG A 341 2.60 -20.19 4.70
C ARG A 341 4.02 -20.06 4.17
N GLY A 342 4.26 -20.52 2.96
CA GLY A 342 5.54 -20.30 2.28
C GLY A 342 6.73 -20.96 2.98
N ASN A 343 6.60 -22.24 3.33
CA ASN A 343 7.66 -23.10 3.86
C ASN A 343 7.81 -24.38 3.03
N SER A 344 8.60 -25.32 3.50
CA SER A 344 8.72 -26.68 2.95
C SER A 344 8.13 -27.74 3.89
N LEU A 345 7.11 -27.37 4.68
CA LEU A 345 6.43 -28.27 5.60
C LEU A 345 5.69 -29.37 4.82
N SER A 346 5.70 -30.59 5.32
CA SER A 346 5.21 -31.78 4.63
C SER A 346 4.34 -32.66 5.54
N GLY A 347 3.91 -33.81 5.01
CA GLY A 347 3.03 -34.73 5.74
C GLY A 347 1.59 -34.23 5.83
N SER A 348 0.78 -34.88 6.66
CA SER A 348 -0.64 -34.54 6.81
C SER A 348 -0.87 -33.45 7.85
N ILE A 349 -1.95 -32.67 7.69
CA ILE A 349 -2.44 -31.77 8.73
C ILE A 349 -2.96 -32.63 9.91
N PRO A 350 -2.48 -32.41 11.14
CA PRO A 350 -2.89 -33.23 12.28
C PRO A 350 -4.38 -33.08 12.64
N ILE A 351 -5.06 -34.21 12.88
CA ILE A 351 -6.47 -34.21 13.36
C ILE A 351 -6.65 -33.46 14.67
N GLN A 352 -5.59 -33.37 15.50
CA GLN A 352 -5.57 -32.65 16.76
C GLN A 352 -5.84 -31.15 16.60
N PHE A 353 -5.67 -30.60 15.38
CA PHE A 353 -5.97 -29.20 15.09
C PHE A 353 -7.48 -28.88 15.20
N GLY A 354 -8.35 -29.89 15.17
CA GLY A 354 -9.77 -29.73 15.53
C GLY A 354 -10.02 -29.33 16.98
N ARG A 355 -8.99 -29.24 17.84
CA ARG A 355 -9.09 -28.74 19.22
C ARG A 355 -9.03 -27.21 19.31
N PHE A 356 -8.69 -26.51 18.23
CA PHE A 356 -8.54 -25.06 18.20
C PHE A 356 -9.88 -24.33 18.16
N LYS A 357 -10.59 -24.25 19.29
CA LYS A 357 -11.94 -23.65 19.34
C LYS A 357 -11.98 -22.17 18.98
N PHE A 358 -10.89 -21.44 19.21
CA PHE A 358 -10.79 -19.99 19.01
C PHE A 358 -10.03 -19.61 17.74
N LEU A 359 -9.61 -20.58 16.95
CA LEU A 359 -8.85 -20.33 15.71
C LEU A 359 -9.69 -19.55 14.70
N GLN A 360 -9.28 -18.32 14.41
CA GLN A 360 -9.92 -17.43 13.46
C GLN A 360 -9.29 -17.53 12.08
N ARG A 361 -7.97 -17.73 12.02
CA ARG A 361 -7.22 -17.77 10.76
C ARG A 361 -6.22 -18.91 10.76
N PHE A 362 -6.35 -19.77 9.75
CA PHE A 362 -5.38 -20.82 9.47
C PHE A 362 -4.81 -20.63 8.07
N GLN A 363 -3.55 -20.21 7.99
CA GLN A 363 -2.82 -19.94 6.76
C GLN A 363 -1.62 -20.90 6.66
N ALA A 364 -1.77 -21.91 5.82
CA ALA A 364 -0.76 -22.95 5.60
C ALA A 364 -0.48 -23.17 4.10
N GLU A 365 -0.84 -22.18 3.30
CA GLU A 365 -0.64 -22.18 1.86
C GLU A 365 0.84 -22.21 1.46
N TYR A 366 1.12 -22.73 0.26
CA TYR A 366 2.46 -22.85 -0.33
C TYR A 366 3.44 -23.61 0.58
N ASN A 367 3.10 -24.88 0.81
CA ASN A 367 3.88 -25.89 1.50
C ASN A 367 3.84 -27.20 0.70
N ASN A 368 4.32 -28.28 1.31
CA ASN A 368 4.28 -29.63 0.74
C ASN A 368 3.32 -30.54 1.52
N PHE A 369 2.25 -30.00 2.13
CA PHE A 369 1.28 -30.79 2.88
C PHE A 369 0.57 -31.78 1.94
N SER A 370 0.44 -33.03 2.41
CA SER A 370 -0.16 -34.14 1.67
C SER A 370 -1.29 -34.82 2.48
N GLY A 371 -1.93 -35.82 1.90
CA GLY A 371 -3.04 -36.52 2.54
C GLY A 371 -4.34 -35.74 2.48
N ARG A 372 -5.29 -36.07 3.32
CA ARG A 372 -6.64 -35.49 3.32
C ARG A 372 -6.74 -34.27 4.20
N ILE A 373 -7.65 -33.35 3.88
CA ILE A 373 -8.08 -32.29 4.79
C ILE A 373 -8.82 -32.95 5.96
N PRO A 374 -8.36 -32.77 7.22
CA PRO A 374 -9.01 -33.39 8.36
C PRO A 374 -10.45 -32.89 8.57
N THR A 375 -11.37 -33.82 8.76
CA THR A 375 -12.79 -33.49 9.08
C THR A 375 -12.91 -32.71 10.38
N GLU A 376 -11.98 -32.94 11.31
CA GLU A 376 -11.90 -32.31 12.63
C GLU A 376 -11.66 -30.79 12.58
N LEU A 377 -11.13 -30.26 11.47
CA LEU A 377 -11.02 -28.81 11.28
C LEU A 377 -12.41 -28.12 11.34
N SER A 378 -13.48 -28.85 11.05
CA SER A 378 -14.86 -28.35 11.21
C SER A 378 -15.26 -28.05 12.66
N ASN A 379 -14.48 -28.50 13.65
CA ASN A 379 -14.69 -28.22 15.07
C ASN A 379 -14.12 -26.84 15.48
N CYS A 380 -13.33 -26.19 14.62
CA CYS A 380 -12.80 -24.85 14.83
C CYS A 380 -13.89 -23.79 14.56
N SER A 381 -14.89 -23.69 15.44
CA SER A 381 -16.11 -22.91 15.21
C SER A 381 -15.90 -21.41 14.98
N ALA A 382 -14.77 -20.85 15.41
CA ALA A 382 -14.40 -19.46 15.22
C ALA A 382 -13.66 -19.20 13.88
N LEU A 383 -13.43 -20.24 13.06
CA LEU A 383 -12.60 -20.15 11.87
C LEU A 383 -13.28 -19.30 10.78
N GLY A 384 -12.68 -18.12 10.52
CA GLY A 384 -13.12 -17.18 9.49
C GLY A 384 -12.30 -17.27 8.21
N LEU A 385 -11.04 -17.74 8.28
CA LEU A 385 -10.16 -17.85 7.13
C LEU A 385 -9.41 -19.16 7.13
N LEU A 386 -9.56 -19.94 6.03
CA LEU A 386 -8.86 -21.20 5.80
C LEU A 386 -8.14 -21.15 4.45
N LYS A 387 -6.80 -21.02 4.47
CA LYS A 387 -5.94 -21.05 3.27
C LYS A 387 -5.03 -22.26 3.29
N LEU A 388 -5.26 -23.20 2.38
CA LEU A 388 -4.46 -24.42 2.19
C LEU A 388 -4.00 -24.56 0.73
N ASN A 389 -4.13 -23.52 -0.07
CA ASN A 389 -3.77 -23.54 -1.48
C ASN A 389 -2.25 -23.75 -1.70
N GLY A 390 -1.88 -24.25 -2.89
CA GLY A 390 -0.47 -24.49 -3.22
C GLY A 390 0.17 -25.59 -2.37
N ASN A 391 -0.52 -26.72 -2.19
CA ASN A 391 -0.05 -27.90 -1.47
C ASN A 391 -0.24 -29.18 -2.31
N GLN A 392 -0.09 -30.35 -1.70
CA GLN A 392 -0.30 -31.67 -2.32
C GLN A 392 -1.46 -32.43 -1.64
N LEU A 393 -2.44 -31.68 -1.08
CA LEU A 393 -3.60 -32.26 -0.40
C LEU A 393 -4.47 -33.05 -1.39
N SER A 394 -4.95 -34.22 -0.96
CA SER A 394 -5.71 -35.15 -1.79
C SER A 394 -7.02 -35.61 -1.15
N GLY A 395 -7.80 -36.43 -1.84
CA GLY A 395 -9.12 -36.86 -1.39
C GLY A 395 -10.19 -35.78 -1.57
N SER A 396 -11.35 -35.97 -0.96
CA SER A 396 -12.47 -35.05 -1.11
C SER A 396 -12.44 -33.88 -0.15
N ILE A 397 -13.05 -32.78 -0.54
CA ILE A 397 -13.36 -31.68 0.39
C ILE A 397 -14.32 -32.18 1.45
N PRO A 398 -13.98 -32.12 2.76
CA PRO A 398 -14.85 -32.66 3.81
C PRO A 398 -16.19 -31.91 3.86
N PRO A 399 -17.33 -32.61 3.73
CA PRO A 399 -18.65 -31.95 3.89
C PRO A 399 -18.85 -31.30 5.25
N GLN A 400 -18.14 -31.76 6.27
CA GLN A 400 -18.17 -31.22 7.61
C GLN A 400 -17.72 -29.75 7.67
N LEU A 401 -16.91 -29.26 6.71
CA LEU A 401 -16.52 -27.84 6.65
C LEU A 401 -17.71 -26.91 6.56
N GLY A 402 -18.88 -27.36 6.08
CA GLY A 402 -20.12 -26.61 6.12
C GLY A 402 -20.64 -26.28 7.54
N ARG A 403 -20.02 -26.81 8.61
CA ARG A 403 -20.29 -26.39 10.01
C ARG A 403 -19.65 -25.05 10.39
N LEU A 404 -18.68 -24.59 9.60
CA LEU A 404 -17.93 -23.36 9.85
C LEU A 404 -18.72 -22.14 9.37
N ARG A 405 -19.71 -21.72 10.14
CA ARG A 405 -20.64 -20.65 9.75
C ARG A 405 -19.97 -19.27 9.61
N LEU A 406 -18.91 -19.03 10.40
CA LEU A 406 -18.12 -17.79 10.36
C LEU A 406 -17.05 -17.77 9.26
N LEU A 407 -16.95 -18.83 8.44
CA LEU A 407 -15.94 -18.93 7.40
C LEU A 407 -16.21 -17.90 6.29
N ALA A 408 -15.37 -16.87 6.23
CA ALA A 408 -15.43 -15.82 5.24
C ALA A 408 -14.58 -16.12 3.99
N GLU A 409 -13.48 -16.86 4.13
CA GLU A 409 -12.64 -17.21 3.00
C GLU A 409 -12.18 -18.66 3.07
N LEU A 410 -12.44 -19.41 2.00
CA LEU A 410 -11.97 -20.77 1.78
C LEU A 410 -11.13 -20.82 0.50
N ASN A 411 -9.81 -21.02 0.65
CA ASN A 411 -8.92 -21.18 -0.48
C ASN A 411 -8.21 -22.54 -0.43
N LEU A 412 -8.56 -23.42 -1.37
CA LEU A 412 -8.00 -24.77 -1.55
C LEU A 412 -7.37 -24.95 -2.93
N GLU A 413 -7.11 -23.87 -3.66
CA GLU A 413 -6.52 -23.90 -5.00
C GLU A 413 -5.18 -24.64 -5.06
N GLN A 414 -4.83 -25.15 -6.25
CA GLN A 414 -3.51 -25.77 -6.50
C GLN A 414 -3.21 -26.89 -5.51
N ASN A 415 -4.07 -27.93 -5.53
CA ASN A 415 -3.93 -29.16 -4.78
C ASN A 415 -4.26 -30.37 -5.67
N GLN A 416 -4.42 -31.55 -5.08
CA GLN A 416 -4.81 -32.77 -5.74
C GLN A 416 -6.19 -33.27 -5.24
N LEU A 417 -7.05 -32.32 -4.82
CA LEU A 417 -8.37 -32.62 -4.28
C LEU A 417 -9.28 -33.20 -5.37
N SER A 418 -10.03 -34.22 -5.03
CA SER A 418 -10.93 -34.97 -5.94
C SER A 418 -12.35 -35.05 -5.33
N GLY A 419 -13.25 -35.74 -6.02
CA GLY A 419 -14.64 -35.85 -5.58
C GLY A 419 -15.45 -34.63 -6.01
N THR A 420 -16.64 -34.48 -5.42
CA THR A 420 -17.57 -33.43 -5.74
C THR A 420 -17.43 -32.23 -4.76
N ILE A 421 -17.90 -31.07 -5.19
CA ILE A 421 -18.04 -29.92 -4.30
C ILE A 421 -19.17 -30.21 -3.32
N PRO A 422 -18.93 -30.22 -1.99
CA PRO A 422 -19.98 -30.52 -1.01
C PRO A 422 -21.06 -29.46 -1.00
N GLU A 423 -22.31 -29.85 -1.12
CA GLU A 423 -23.46 -28.94 -1.03
C GLU A 423 -23.54 -28.23 0.32
N SER A 424 -23.07 -28.89 1.40
CA SER A 424 -23.02 -28.33 2.76
C SER A 424 -22.16 -27.08 2.91
N LEU A 425 -21.26 -26.76 1.95
CA LEU A 425 -20.54 -25.48 1.94
C LEU A 425 -21.50 -24.27 1.85
N SER A 426 -22.72 -24.47 1.35
CA SER A 426 -23.77 -23.44 1.39
C SER A 426 -24.17 -22.99 2.80
N ASN A 427 -23.87 -23.79 3.83
CA ASN A 427 -24.13 -23.43 5.23
C ASN A 427 -23.08 -22.41 5.77
N CYS A 428 -21.97 -22.19 5.08
CA CYS A 428 -21.01 -21.14 5.38
C CYS A 428 -21.55 -19.79 4.87
N THR A 429 -22.58 -19.27 5.55
CA THR A 429 -23.35 -18.10 5.09
C THR A 429 -22.55 -16.82 4.99
N ASP A 430 -21.46 -16.70 5.75
CA ASP A 430 -20.58 -15.53 5.77
C ASP A 430 -19.48 -15.57 4.70
N LEU A 431 -19.50 -16.61 3.83
CA LEU A 431 -18.44 -16.83 2.85
C LEU A 431 -18.41 -15.69 1.80
N GLN A 432 -17.29 -15.00 1.75
CA GLN A 432 -16.99 -13.88 0.86
C GLN A 432 -16.10 -14.30 -0.31
N GLY A 433 -15.28 -15.34 -0.13
CA GLY A 433 -14.40 -15.88 -1.17
C GLY A 433 -14.33 -17.40 -1.14
N LEU A 434 -14.54 -18.03 -2.31
CA LEU A 434 -14.43 -19.47 -2.51
C LEU A 434 -13.51 -19.74 -3.71
N SER A 435 -12.31 -20.29 -3.43
CA SER A 435 -11.29 -20.61 -4.42
C SER A 435 -10.93 -22.09 -4.35
N LEU A 436 -11.31 -22.86 -5.39
CA LEU A 436 -11.12 -24.30 -5.51
C LEU A 436 -10.37 -24.69 -6.78
N GLY A 437 -9.80 -23.75 -7.51
CA GLY A 437 -9.16 -23.96 -8.81
C GLY A 437 -7.97 -24.91 -8.78
N TYR A 438 -7.56 -25.42 -9.96
CA TYR A 438 -6.38 -26.25 -10.11
C TYR A 438 -6.39 -27.47 -9.18
N ASN A 439 -7.46 -28.28 -9.28
CA ASN A 439 -7.67 -29.50 -8.55
C ASN A 439 -8.21 -30.61 -9.53
N LEU A 440 -8.67 -31.72 -8.97
CA LEU A 440 -9.28 -32.82 -9.70
C LEU A 440 -10.78 -32.98 -9.37
N LEU A 441 -11.43 -31.88 -8.97
CA LEU A 441 -12.84 -31.89 -8.58
C LEU A 441 -13.72 -32.15 -9.79
N HIS A 442 -14.73 -33.00 -9.62
CA HIS A 442 -15.68 -33.40 -10.67
C HIS A 442 -17.14 -33.23 -10.24
N GLY A 443 -18.07 -33.58 -11.13
CA GLY A 443 -19.51 -33.40 -10.88
C GLY A 443 -19.96 -31.96 -11.14
N ASN A 444 -21.11 -31.61 -10.68
CA ASN A 444 -21.75 -30.31 -10.92
C ASN A 444 -21.36 -29.28 -9.85
N ILE A 445 -21.48 -28.01 -10.20
CA ILE A 445 -21.52 -26.93 -9.19
C ILE A 445 -22.86 -27.04 -8.48
N PRO A 446 -22.92 -27.27 -7.14
CA PRO A 446 -24.20 -27.38 -6.44
C PRO A 446 -24.98 -26.05 -6.46
N PRO A 447 -26.27 -26.06 -6.82
CA PRO A 447 -27.11 -24.85 -6.81
C PRO A 447 -27.10 -24.13 -5.47
N ALA A 448 -27.10 -24.87 -4.37
CA ALA A 448 -27.04 -24.29 -3.02
C ALA A 448 -25.73 -23.50 -2.77
N VAL A 449 -24.58 -23.96 -3.30
CA VAL A 449 -23.30 -23.24 -3.21
C VAL A 449 -23.29 -22.01 -4.13
N ALA A 450 -23.90 -22.14 -5.32
CA ALA A 450 -24.06 -21.00 -6.24
C ALA A 450 -25.06 -19.94 -5.73
N SER A 451 -25.88 -20.26 -4.71
CA SER A 451 -26.83 -19.34 -4.08
C SER A 451 -26.24 -18.47 -2.95
N LEU A 452 -24.94 -18.61 -2.61
CA LEU A 452 -24.27 -17.84 -1.54
C LEU A 452 -24.21 -16.34 -1.89
N ARG A 453 -25.00 -15.54 -1.19
CA ARG A 453 -25.19 -14.10 -1.50
C ARG A 453 -24.07 -13.20 -1.01
N ASN A 454 -23.29 -13.64 -0.03
CA ASN A 454 -22.22 -12.86 0.59
C ASN A 454 -20.86 -13.01 -0.13
N ILE A 455 -20.80 -13.76 -1.24
CA ILE A 455 -19.61 -13.82 -2.07
C ILE A 455 -19.39 -12.45 -2.72
N VAL A 456 -18.30 -11.79 -2.32
CA VAL A 456 -17.90 -10.46 -2.82
C VAL A 456 -16.50 -10.50 -3.45
N LEU A 457 -15.59 -11.36 -2.96
CA LEU A 457 -14.21 -11.42 -3.42
C LEU A 457 -14.08 -12.26 -4.70
N SER A 458 -14.38 -13.56 -4.60
CA SER A 458 -14.19 -14.48 -5.71
C SER A 458 -15.06 -15.73 -5.61
N PHE A 459 -15.54 -16.20 -6.76
CA PHE A 459 -16.10 -17.51 -6.97
C PHE A 459 -15.26 -18.19 -8.07
N SER A 460 -14.21 -18.89 -7.66
CA SER A 460 -13.13 -19.34 -8.55
C SER A 460 -12.88 -20.84 -8.45
N MET A 461 -13.06 -21.56 -9.57
CA MET A 461 -12.89 -23.01 -9.67
C MET A 461 -12.24 -23.42 -11.00
N PRO A 462 -11.27 -22.64 -11.54
CA PRO A 462 -10.68 -22.97 -12.84
C PRO A 462 -9.89 -24.27 -12.80
N ARG A 463 -9.73 -24.90 -13.98
CA ARG A 463 -8.90 -26.09 -14.17
C ARG A 463 -9.21 -27.20 -13.16
N ASN A 464 -10.47 -27.68 -13.27
CA ASN A 464 -11.00 -28.86 -12.62
C ASN A 464 -11.65 -29.80 -13.68
N LEU A 465 -12.38 -30.80 -13.24
CA LEU A 465 -13.16 -31.71 -14.08
C LEU A 465 -14.67 -31.49 -13.91
N LEU A 466 -15.08 -30.29 -13.52
CA LEU A 466 -16.48 -29.96 -13.26
C LEU A 466 -17.30 -30.03 -14.56
N ALA A 467 -18.51 -30.59 -14.46
CA ALA A 467 -19.41 -30.79 -15.58
C ALA A 467 -20.81 -30.25 -15.30
N GLY A 468 -21.75 -30.41 -16.23
CA GLY A 468 -23.10 -29.90 -16.12
C GLY A 468 -23.20 -28.42 -16.46
N LYS A 469 -24.27 -27.77 -16.00
CA LYS A 469 -24.55 -26.34 -16.29
C LYS A 469 -24.12 -25.45 -15.13
N ILE A 470 -23.87 -24.17 -15.42
CA ILE A 470 -23.77 -23.15 -14.37
C ILE A 470 -25.19 -23.00 -13.79
N PRO A 471 -25.38 -23.14 -12.44
CA PRO A 471 -26.68 -22.93 -11.83
C PRO A 471 -27.18 -21.50 -11.98
N ALA A 472 -28.47 -21.31 -12.22
CA ALA A 472 -29.07 -19.96 -12.34
C ALA A 472 -28.98 -19.16 -11.04
N GLU A 473 -28.85 -19.83 -9.92
CA GLU A 473 -28.66 -19.28 -8.58
C GLU A 473 -27.41 -18.39 -8.44
N ILE A 474 -26.43 -18.55 -9.35
CA ILE A 474 -25.22 -17.71 -9.37
C ILE A 474 -25.54 -16.21 -9.48
N GLY A 475 -26.68 -15.84 -10.11
CA GLY A 475 -27.17 -14.47 -10.16
C GLY A 475 -27.56 -13.88 -8.81
N GLY A 476 -27.58 -14.68 -7.73
CA GLY A 476 -27.75 -14.23 -6.37
C GLY A 476 -26.50 -13.54 -5.78
N MET A 477 -25.32 -13.76 -6.36
CA MET A 477 -24.05 -13.17 -5.95
C MET A 477 -23.87 -11.75 -6.53
N LYS A 478 -24.74 -10.83 -6.12
CA LYS A 478 -24.80 -9.48 -6.72
C LYS A 478 -23.49 -8.70 -6.65
N PHE A 479 -22.69 -8.91 -5.61
CA PHE A 479 -21.49 -8.14 -5.29
C PHE A 479 -20.18 -8.86 -5.62
N VAL A 480 -20.26 -10.05 -6.24
CA VAL A 480 -19.04 -10.81 -6.61
C VAL A 480 -18.21 -10.03 -7.62
N THR A 481 -16.90 -9.94 -7.38
CA THR A 481 -15.98 -9.22 -8.28
C THR A 481 -15.33 -10.13 -9.31
N VAL A 482 -15.10 -11.40 -8.98
CA VAL A 482 -14.45 -12.38 -9.87
C VAL A 482 -15.24 -13.68 -9.93
N ILE A 483 -15.62 -14.09 -11.14
CA ILE A 483 -16.09 -15.46 -11.44
C ILE A 483 -15.11 -16.07 -12.44
N ASP A 484 -14.40 -17.11 -12.00
CA ASP A 484 -13.49 -17.88 -12.85
C ASP A 484 -13.83 -19.39 -12.82
N LEU A 485 -14.37 -19.87 -13.92
CA LEU A 485 -14.73 -21.27 -14.12
C LEU A 485 -13.99 -21.90 -15.30
N ALA A 486 -12.90 -21.28 -15.76
CA ALA A 486 -12.16 -21.67 -16.94
C ALA A 486 -11.58 -23.10 -16.85
N GLY A 487 -11.42 -23.75 -17.99
CA GLY A 487 -10.72 -25.05 -18.06
C GLY A 487 -11.43 -26.18 -17.32
N ASN A 488 -12.75 -26.32 -17.53
CA ASN A 488 -13.59 -27.36 -16.99
C ASN A 488 -14.33 -28.13 -18.13
N HIS A 489 -15.31 -28.92 -17.77
CA HIS A 489 -16.22 -29.60 -18.71
C HIS A 489 -17.66 -29.06 -18.61
N LEU A 490 -17.81 -27.82 -18.10
CA LEU A 490 -19.12 -27.16 -17.96
C LEU A 490 -19.74 -26.93 -19.35
N GLY A 491 -21.06 -27.10 -19.45
CA GLY A 491 -21.75 -26.96 -20.72
C GLY A 491 -23.16 -26.39 -20.58
N GLY A 492 -23.95 -26.50 -21.68
CA GLY A 492 -25.23 -25.81 -21.77
C GLY A 492 -25.09 -24.32 -22.05
N GLU A 493 -26.15 -23.57 -21.91
CA GLU A 493 -26.14 -22.12 -22.14
C GLU A 493 -25.55 -21.37 -20.94
N ILE A 494 -24.92 -20.23 -21.21
CA ILE A 494 -24.50 -19.28 -20.16
C ILE A 494 -25.80 -18.71 -19.54
N PRO A 495 -26.01 -18.83 -18.23
CA PRO A 495 -27.27 -18.40 -17.62
C PRO A 495 -27.44 -16.88 -17.67
N THR A 496 -28.63 -16.44 -18.07
CA THR A 496 -28.98 -15.00 -18.15
C THR A 496 -28.88 -14.30 -16.79
N SER A 497 -29.01 -15.06 -15.71
CA SER A 497 -28.89 -14.54 -14.33
C SER A 497 -27.50 -14.01 -13.97
N LEU A 498 -26.44 -14.38 -14.70
CA LEU A 498 -25.12 -13.77 -14.53
C LEU A 498 -25.15 -12.25 -14.69
N GLY A 499 -26.06 -11.69 -15.50
CA GLY A 499 -26.24 -10.25 -15.60
C GLY A 499 -26.68 -9.55 -14.30
N ASN A 500 -27.09 -10.32 -13.28
CA ASN A 500 -27.44 -9.76 -11.96
C ASN A 500 -26.21 -9.55 -11.04
N CYS A 501 -25.02 -10.03 -11.42
CA CYS A 501 -23.77 -9.85 -10.67
C CYS A 501 -23.19 -8.46 -10.96
N VAL A 502 -23.86 -7.40 -10.49
CA VAL A 502 -23.63 -6.01 -10.94
C VAL A 502 -22.24 -5.44 -10.63
N GLU A 503 -21.52 -6.02 -9.65
CA GLU A 503 -20.15 -5.61 -9.30
C GLU A 503 -19.07 -6.47 -9.98
N LEU A 504 -19.45 -7.33 -10.95
CA LEU A 504 -18.50 -8.25 -11.57
C LEU A 504 -17.48 -7.49 -12.42
N LEU A 505 -16.20 -7.68 -12.08
CA LEU A 505 -15.04 -7.11 -12.79
C LEU A 505 -14.45 -8.10 -13.79
N GLN A 506 -14.44 -9.36 -13.43
CA GLN A 506 -13.84 -10.43 -14.26
C GLN A 506 -14.78 -11.61 -14.38
N LEU A 507 -15.08 -12.00 -15.62
CA LEU A 507 -15.78 -13.22 -15.97
C LEU A 507 -14.92 -14.07 -16.91
N ASN A 508 -14.46 -15.23 -16.43
CA ASN A 508 -13.67 -16.17 -17.20
C ASN A 508 -14.39 -17.52 -17.26
N LEU A 509 -14.94 -17.85 -18.42
CA LEU A 509 -15.61 -19.11 -18.74
C LEU A 509 -14.87 -19.89 -19.82
N SER A 510 -13.64 -19.51 -20.15
CA SER A 510 -12.89 -20.07 -21.26
C SER A 510 -12.59 -21.57 -21.12
N ASN A 511 -12.34 -22.22 -22.21
CA ASN A 511 -11.97 -23.64 -22.26
C ASN A 511 -12.97 -24.55 -21.50
N ASN A 512 -14.23 -24.48 -21.97
CA ASN A 512 -15.37 -25.27 -21.48
C ASN A 512 -16.19 -25.83 -22.67
N ARG A 513 -17.43 -26.25 -22.42
CA ARG A 513 -18.37 -26.77 -23.44
C ARG A 513 -19.66 -25.94 -23.53
N PHE A 514 -19.60 -24.64 -23.18
CA PHE A 514 -20.75 -23.77 -23.26
C PHE A 514 -21.26 -23.64 -24.71
N SER A 515 -22.58 -23.69 -24.89
CA SER A 515 -23.27 -23.61 -26.17
C SER A 515 -24.34 -22.53 -26.15
N GLY A 516 -25.02 -22.32 -27.30
CA GLY A 516 -26.01 -21.25 -27.44
C GLY A 516 -25.39 -19.87 -27.66
N GLN A 517 -26.17 -18.83 -27.46
CA GLN A 517 -25.76 -17.45 -27.73
C GLN A 517 -25.14 -16.80 -26.48
N ILE A 518 -24.32 -15.75 -26.69
CA ILE A 518 -23.86 -14.88 -25.61
C ILE A 518 -25.08 -14.11 -25.06
N PRO A 519 -25.44 -14.24 -23.76
CA PRO A 519 -26.65 -13.64 -23.20
C PRO A 519 -26.67 -12.13 -23.27
N GLN A 520 -27.78 -11.54 -23.69
CA GLN A 520 -28.00 -10.09 -23.71
C GLN A 520 -27.84 -9.44 -22.32
N THR A 521 -28.14 -10.17 -21.26
CA THR A 521 -28.05 -9.69 -19.88
C THR A 521 -26.63 -9.43 -19.39
N LEU A 522 -25.59 -9.93 -20.07
CA LEU A 522 -24.21 -9.53 -19.76
C LEU A 522 -23.94 -8.06 -20.03
N GLY A 523 -24.74 -7.40 -20.87
CA GLY A 523 -24.68 -5.96 -21.09
C GLY A 523 -25.06 -5.10 -19.88
N THR A 524 -25.69 -5.66 -18.86
CA THR A 524 -26.00 -4.96 -17.60
C THR A 524 -24.80 -4.87 -16.65
N LEU A 525 -23.72 -5.60 -16.93
CA LEU A 525 -22.49 -5.63 -16.12
C LEU A 525 -21.61 -4.42 -16.43
N ILE A 526 -22.03 -3.25 -16.00
CA ILE A 526 -21.35 -1.96 -16.28
C ILE A 526 -19.95 -1.85 -15.65
N THR A 527 -19.61 -2.72 -14.72
CA THR A 527 -18.31 -2.78 -14.05
C THR A 527 -17.35 -3.76 -14.69
N LEU A 528 -17.83 -4.62 -15.63
CA LEU A 528 -17.04 -5.69 -16.21
C LEU A 528 -15.85 -5.14 -17.02
N THR A 529 -14.64 -5.54 -16.60
CA THR A 529 -13.38 -5.15 -17.26
C THR A 529 -12.82 -6.28 -18.13
N ASN A 530 -13.01 -7.52 -17.73
CA ASN A 530 -12.42 -8.69 -18.37
C ASN A 530 -13.48 -9.75 -18.67
N LEU A 531 -13.63 -10.11 -19.94
CA LEU A 531 -14.53 -11.16 -20.41
C LEU A 531 -13.75 -12.14 -21.28
N ASP A 532 -13.61 -13.38 -20.80
CA ASP A 532 -13.04 -14.49 -21.58
C ASP A 532 -14.06 -15.62 -21.74
N LEU A 533 -14.53 -15.79 -22.97
CA LEU A 533 -15.45 -16.87 -23.37
C LEU A 533 -14.80 -17.80 -24.40
N SER A 534 -13.51 -17.71 -24.62
CA SER A 534 -12.79 -18.48 -25.66
C SER A 534 -12.84 -19.98 -25.42
N LEU A 535 -12.55 -20.76 -26.50
CA LEU A 535 -12.48 -22.21 -26.42
C LEU A 535 -13.78 -22.83 -25.86
N ASN A 536 -14.91 -22.49 -26.48
CA ASN A 536 -16.23 -23.02 -26.17
C ASN A 536 -17.00 -23.42 -27.44
N ASN A 537 -18.27 -23.78 -27.30
CA ASN A 537 -19.18 -24.12 -28.40
C ASN A 537 -20.29 -23.07 -28.63
N LEU A 538 -19.97 -21.77 -28.30
CA LEU A 538 -20.91 -20.66 -28.42
C LEU A 538 -21.21 -20.38 -29.89
N SER A 539 -22.47 -20.01 -30.19
CA SER A 539 -22.95 -19.79 -31.56
C SER A 539 -23.75 -18.48 -31.68
N GLY A 540 -24.13 -18.11 -32.90
CA GLY A 540 -24.87 -16.91 -33.18
C GLY A 540 -23.99 -15.64 -33.28
N PRO A 541 -24.60 -14.48 -33.41
CA PRO A 541 -23.87 -13.21 -33.61
C PRO A 541 -23.18 -12.71 -32.36
N ILE A 542 -22.08 -11.97 -32.55
CA ILE A 542 -21.47 -11.21 -31.45
C ILE A 542 -22.41 -10.05 -31.06
N PRO A 543 -22.88 -10.00 -29.79
CA PRO A 543 -23.80 -8.96 -29.39
C PRO A 543 -23.19 -7.56 -29.45
N SER A 544 -23.91 -6.63 -30.07
CA SER A 544 -23.42 -5.26 -30.29
C SER A 544 -23.20 -4.48 -28.97
N TYR A 545 -23.95 -4.80 -27.92
CA TYR A 545 -23.81 -4.17 -26.59
C TYR A 545 -22.41 -4.31 -25.97
N LEU A 546 -21.65 -5.39 -26.31
CA LEU A 546 -20.28 -5.51 -25.84
C LEU A 546 -19.39 -4.35 -26.29
N GLY A 547 -19.71 -3.72 -27.46
CA GLY A 547 -19.05 -2.50 -27.89
C GLY A 547 -19.50 -1.25 -27.16
N ASP A 548 -20.63 -1.29 -26.48
CA ASP A 548 -21.15 -0.16 -25.69
C ASP A 548 -20.66 -0.19 -24.23
N MET A 549 -20.05 -1.32 -23.80
CA MET A 549 -19.50 -1.44 -22.45
C MET A 549 -18.18 -0.69 -22.32
N ALA A 550 -18.25 0.56 -21.82
CA ALA A 550 -17.11 1.46 -21.72
C ALA A 550 -15.99 0.91 -20.79
N THR A 551 -16.34 0.06 -19.84
CA THR A 551 -15.42 -0.55 -18.86
C THR A 551 -14.70 -1.79 -19.37
N LEU A 552 -15.18 -2.41 -20.46
CA LEU A 552 -14.65 -3.68 -20.96
C LEU A 552 -13.29 -3.48 -21.64
N LEU A 553 -12.23 -3.89 -20.93
CA LEU A 553 -10.83 -3.73 -21.36
C LEU A 553 -10.29 -4.97 -22.05
N PHE A 554 -10.69 -6.16 -21.64
CA PHE A 554 -10.27 -7.41 -22.21
C PHE A 554 -11.48 -8.21 -22.68
N LEU A 555 -11.46 -8.60 -23.94
CA LEU A 555 -12.47 -9.47 -24.55
C LEU A 555 -11.78 -10.55 -25.39
N ASN A 556 -12.09 -11.80 -25.09
CA ASN A 556 -11.62 -12.96 -25.84
C ASN A 556 -12.79 -13.87 -26.16
N LEU A 557 -13.12 -13.99 -27.45
CA LEU A 557 -14.20 -14.83 -28.00
C LEU A 557 -13.64 -15.90 -28.94
N SER A 558 -12.32 -16.07 -29.00
CA SER A 558 -11.66 -16.99 -29.96
C SER A 558 -12.09 -18.45 -29.76
N TYR A 559 -12.00 -19.22 -30.83
CA TYR A 559 -12.30 -20.65 -30.85
C TYR A 559 -13.72 -20.99 -30.33
N ASN A 560 -14.72 -20.44 -31.02
CA ASN A 560 -16.14 -20.70 -30.85
C ASN A 560 -16.80 -20.97 -32.25
N HIS A 561 -18.10 -20.98 -32.31
CA HIS A 561 -18.90 -21.05 -33.55
C HIS A 561 -19.73 -19.82 -33.79
N LEU A 562 -19.16 -18.64 -33.42
CA LEU A 562 -19.81 -17.35 -33.61
C LEU A 562 -19.89 -17.01 -35.09
N SER A 563 -20.96 -16.32 -35.49
CA SER A 563 -21.26 -16.02 -36.90
C SER A 563 -21.68 -14.55 -37.08
N GLY A 564 -21.64 -14.08 -38.31
CA GLY A 564 -22.09 -12.72 -38.66
C GLY A 564 -20.98 -11.67 -38.56
N PRO A 565 -21.34 -10.37 -38.68
CA PRO A 565 -20.38 -9.29 -38.71
C PRO A 565 -19.82 -9.01 -37.29
N ILE A 566 -18.52 -8.70 -37.23
CA ILE A 566 -17.89 -8.19 -35.98
C ILE A 566 -18.33 -6.73 -35.81
N PRO A 567 -18.89 -6.33 -34.64
CA PRO A 567 -19.30 -4.95 -34.39
C PRO A 567 -18.13 -3.96 -34.50
N ASN A 568 -18.35 -2.81 -35.20
CA ASN A 568 -17.29 -1.81 -35.42
C ASN A 568 -17.38 -0.64 -34.44
N ARG A 569 -17.45 -0.89 -33.12
CA ARG A 569 -17.51 0.16 -32.10
C ARG A 569 -16.91 -0.31 -30.74
N GLY A 570 -16.55 0.64 -29.91
CA GLY A 570 -16.03 0.39 -28.56
C GLY A 570 -14.83 -0.56 -28.54
N VAL A 571 -14.90 -1.57 -27.70
CA VAL A 571 -13.85 -2.58 -27.53
C VAL A 571 -13.41 -3.28 -28.83
N PHE A 572 -14.23 -3.25 -29.89
CA PHE A 572 -13.91 -3.91 -31.15
C PHE A 572 -12.98 -3.09 -32.06
N ARG A 573 -12.90 -1.74 -31.93
CA ARG A 573 -12.13 -0.89 -32.84
C ARG A 573 -10.62 -1.13 -32.80
N ASN A 574 -10.07 -1.46 -31.64
CA ASN A 574 -8.63 -1.56 -31.37
C ASN A 574 -8.17 -2.98 -31.02
N ARG A 575 -8.97 -4.02 -31.34
CA ARG A 575 -8.64 -5.39 -30.95
C ARG A 575 -7.86 -6.16 -32.01
N SER A 576 -6.93 -6.98 -31.52
CA SER A 576 -6.23 -7.95 -32.34
C SER A 576 -7.21 -8.98 -32.92
N ALA A 577 -7.01 -9.37 -34.16
CA ALA A 577 -7.73 -10.47 -34.80
C ALA A 577 -7.70 -11.76 -33.98
N SER A 578 -6.69 -11.94 -33.11
CA SER A 578 -6.56 -13.10 -32.22
C SER A 578 -7.72 -13.28 -31.24
N SER A 579 -8.42 -12.19 -30.84
CA SER A 579 -9.60 -12.27 -29.95
C SER A 579 -10.80 -12.96 -30.58
N PHE A 580 -10.82 -13.17 -31.91
CA PHE A 580 -11.92 -13.72 -32.68
C PHE A 580 -11.50 -14.94 -33.52
N ILE A 581 -10.20 -15.28 -33.52
CA ILE A 581 -9.66 -16.40 -34.32
C ILE A 581 -10.40 -17.70 -34.00
N GLY A 582 -10.56 -18.56 -34.97
CA GLY A 582 -11.21 -19.87 -34.76
C GLY A 582 -12.74 -19.82 -34.79
N ASN A 583 -13.37 -18.69 -35.22
CA ASN A 583 -14.80 -18.60 -35.54
C ASN A 583 -14.92 -18.46 -37.06
N SER A 584 -15.21 -19.60 -37.77
CA SER A 584 -15.19 -19.69 -39.22
C SER A 584 -16.23 -18.79 -39.92
N ASP A 585 -17.34 -18.50 -39.25
CA ASP A 585 -18.50 -17.82 -39.82
C ASP A 585 -18.59 -16.33 -39.47
N LEU A 586 -17.53 -15.76 -38.87
CA LEU A 586 -17.38 -14.34 -38.62
C LEU A 586 -16.84 -13.63 -39.86
N CYS A 587 -17.38 -12.44 -40.17
CA CYS A 587 -16.95 -11.57 -41.25
C CYS A 587 -16.68 -10.14 -40.78
N SER A 588 -15.83 -9.36 -41.50
CA SER A 588 -15.27 -8.11 -40.98
C SER A 588 -16.22 -6.91 -41.01
N LEU A 589 -17.14 -6.82 -42.01
CA LEU A 589 -18.11 -5.72 -42.15
C LEU A 589 -19.45 -6.12 -42.73
N GLU A 590 -19.47 -6.92 -43.81
CA GLU A 590 -20.68 -7.51 -44.40
C GLU A 590 -20.40 -8.97 -44.77
N CYS A 591 -21.28 -9.84 -44.34
CA CYS A 591 -21.20 -11.24 -44.72
C CYS A 591 -21.69 -11.41 -46.18
N PRO A 592 -20.96 -12.12 -47.03
CA PRO A 592 -21.45 -12.41 -48.37
C PRO A 592 -22.77 -13.20 -48.28
N LYS A 593 -23.80 -12.72 -48.99
CA LYS A 593 -25.06 -13.47 -49.08
C LYS A 593 -24.78 -14.84 -49.68
N PRO A 594 -25.33 -15.92 -49.11
CA PRO A 594 -25.15 -17.23 -49.70
C PRO A 594 -25.72 -17.23 -51.13
N SER A 595 -24.86 -17.28 -52.13
CA SER A 595 -25.24 -17.57 -53.47
C SER A 595 -25.74 -19.02 -53.51
N ALA A 596 -27.00 -19.20 -53.96
CA ALA A 596 -27.54 -20.55 -54.20
C ALA A 596 -26.68 -21.26 -55.26
N GLN A 597 -25.72 -22.07 -54.79
CA GLN A 597 -24.99 -22.97 -55.67
C GLN A 597 -25.70 -24.31 -55.71
N SER A 598 -26.07 -24.65 -56.92
CA SER A 598 -26.60 -25.94 -57.27
C SER A 598 -25.67 -27.12 -56.86
N SER A 599 -26.26 -28.10 -56.21
CA SER A 599 -25.58 -29.34 -55.82
C SER A 599 -25.14 -30.12 -57.06
N SER A 600 -23.87 -30.09 -57.39
CA SER A 600 -23.27 -31.11 -58.27
C SER A 600 -22.73 -32.25 -57.35
N GLY A 601 -23.44 -33.35 -57.39
CA GLY A 601 -23.09 -34.57 -56.61
C GLY A 601 -21.76 -35.16 -57.05
N LEU A 602 -20.86 -35.30 -56.13
CA LEU A 602 -19.64 -36.10 -56.29
C LEU A 602 -19.94 -37.55 -56.57
N SER A 603 -19.29 -38.13 -57.62
CA SER A 603 -19.45 -39.47 -58.04
C SER A 603 -19.08 -40.53 -56.97
N LYS A 604 -19.71 -41.71 -57.02
CA LYS A 604 -19.46 -42.81 -56.04
C LYS A 604 -17.98 -43.23 -55.94
N LEU A 605 -17.18 -42.96 -56.97
CA LEU A 605 -15.73 -43.35 -57.03
C LEU A 605 -14.89 -42.37 -56.18
N SER A 606 -15.22 -41.04 -56.11
CA SER A 606 -14.48 -40.10 -55.30
C SER A 606 -14.73 -40.23 -53.78
N LYS A 607 -15.93 -40.75 -53.41
CA LYS A 607 -16.23 -41.10 -52.00
C LYS A 607 -15.45 -42.28 -51.49
N PHE A 608 -15.22 -43.29 -52.41
CA PHE A 608 -14.44 -44.49 -52.08
C PHE A 608 -12.94 -44.15 -51.87
N LEU A 609 -12.38 -43.26 -52.70
CA LEU A 609 -10.98 -42.84 -52.61
C LEU A 609 -10.73 -41.95 -51.36
N ILE A 610 -11.72 -41.18 -50.92
CA ILE A 610 -11.62 -40.36 -49.69
C ILE A 610 -11.63 -41.27 -48.45
N ILE A 611 -12.45 -42.35 -48.45
CA ILE A 611 -12.50 -43.32 -47.33
C ILE A 611 -11.20 -44.09 -47.23
N LEU A 612 -10.60 -44.53 -48.36
CA LEU A 612 -9.32 -45.27 -48.39
C LEU A 612 -8.15 -44.36 -47.93
N GLY A 613 -8.15 -43.06 -48.32
CA GLY A 613 -7.17 -42.07 -47.88
C GLY A 613 -7.21 -41.77 -46.38
N SER A 614 -8.43 -41.75 -45.79
CA SER A 614 -8.60 -41.52 -44.37
C SER A 614 -8.11 -42.70 -43.51
N PHE A 615 -8.21 -43.93 -43.96
CA PHE A 615 -7.65 -45.11 -43.27
C PHE A 615 -6.11 -45.13 -43.29
N ALA A 616 -5.50 -44.79 -44.44
CA ALA A 616 -4.03 -44.67 -44.55
C ALA A 616 -3.46 -43.50 -43.66
N PHE A 617 -4.16 -42.40 -43.63
CA PHE A 617 -3.78 -41.25 -42.79
C PHE A 617 -3.94 -41.55 -41.28
N GLY A 618 -5.02 -42.29 -40.92
CA GLY A 618 -5.24 -42.74 -39.54
C GLY A 618 -4.13 -43.68 -39.04
N ALA A 619 -3.64 -44.58 -39.88
CA ALA A 619 -2.54 -45.47 -39.50
C ALA A 619 -1.21 -44.73 -39.32
N VAL A 620 -0.92 -43.74 -40.16
CA VAL A 620 0.29 -42.91 -40.03
C VAL A 620 0.22 -42.02 -38.76
N VAL A 621 -0.95 -41.48 -38.44
CA VAL A 621 -1.17 -40.69 -37.20
C VAL A 621 -1.03 -41.56 -35.95
N LEU A 622 -1.54 -42.81 -36.00
CA LEU A 622 -1.43 -43.74 -34.88
C LEU A 622 0.02 -44.18 -34.62
N THR A 623 0.78 -44.47 -35.69
CA THR A 623 2.21 -44.81 -35.56
C THR A 623 3.04 -43.62 -35.08
N ALA A 624 2.74 -42.40 -35.54
CA ALA A 624 3.35 -41.18 -35.04
C ALA A 624 3.00 -40.92 -33.58
N MET A 625 1.77 -41.16 -33.16
CA MET A 625 1.36 -41.01 -31.76
C MET A 625 2.02 -42.06 -30.85
N VAL A 626 2.15 -43.32 -31.29
CA VAL A 626 2.88 -44.33 -30.52
C VAL A 626 4.38 -44.00 -30.45
N TYR A 627 4.98 -43.55 -31.55
CA TYR A 627 6.37 -43.06 -31.53
C TYR A 627 6.58 -41.88 -30.58
N LEU A 628 5.69 -40.91 -30.61
CA LEU A 628 5.74 -39.75 -29.70
C LEU A 628 5.46 -40.14 -28.25
N TYR A 629 4.59 -41.14 -27.99
CA TYR A 629 4.34 -41.67 -26.66
C TYR A 629 5.54 -42.37 -26.05
N VAL A 630 6.26 -43.18 -26.89
CA VAL A 630 7.48 -43.91 -26.48
C VAL A 630 8.66 -42.91 -26.28
N HIS A 631 8.74 -41.84 -27.10
CA HIS A 631 9.78 -40.81 -26.96
C HIS A 631 9.53 -39.90 -25.74
N ARG A 632 8.27 -39.60 -25.43
CA ARG A 632 7.91 -38.80 -24.23
C ARG A 632 8.18 -39.52 -22.90
N ARG A 633 8.34 -40.81 -22.87
CA ARG A 633 8.66 -41.57 -21.65
C ARG A 633 10.13 -41.51 -21.27
N LYS A 634 11.00 -40.95 -22.09
CA LYS A 634 12.44 -40.75 -21.82
C LYS A 634 12.83 -39.31 -21.41
N GLU A 635 11.90 -38.37 -21.51
CA GLU A 635 12.16 -36.94 -21.16
C GLU A 635 11.17 -36.41 -20.12
N SER A 636 11.02 -37.17 -19.00
CA SER A 636 10.28 -36.66 -17.85
C SER A 636 11.27 -36.09 -16.85
N ALA A 637 11.88 -34.96 -17.17
CA ALA A 637 12.55 -34.03 -16.25
C ALA A 637 12.96 -32.76 -16.98
N SER A 638 12.04 -31.92 -17.37
CA SER A 638 12.29 -30.49 -17.54
C SER A 638 10.95 -29.79 -17.84
N ASP A 639 10.65 -28.79 -17.01
CA ASP A 639 9.56 -27.84 -17.20
C ASP A 639 9.58 -27.27 -18.61
N THR A 640 8.53 -27.47 -19.39
CA THR A 640 8.32 -26.76 -20.65
C THR A 640 7.12 -25.82 -20.56
N ASN A 641 7.43 -24.57 -20.43
CA ASN A 641 6.56 -23.45 -20.78
C ASN A 641 6.05 -23.60 -22.22
N TYR A 642 4.73 -23.71 -22.40
CA TYR A 642 4.13 -23.49 -23.71
C TYR A 642 4.08 -21.99 -24.01
N ARG A 643 4.99 -21.56 -24.88
CA ARG A 643 4.97 -20.27 -25.54
C ARG A 643 4.35 -20.41 -26.93
N TYR A 644 3.29 -19.63 -27.20
CA TYR A 644 2.82 -19.43 -28.58
C TYR A 644 3.72 -18.41 -29.30
N PRO A 645 4.18 -18.68 -30.52
CA PRO A 645 4.94 -17.71 -31.30
C PRO A 645 4.00 -16.73 -31.98
N GLY A 646 4.23 -15.44 -31.76
CA GLY A 646 3.70 -14.34 -32.56
C GLY A 646 2.66 -13.42 -31.91
N GLN A 647 3.06 -12.70 -30.84
CA GLN A 647 2.36 -11.48 -30.49
C GLN A 647 3.37 -10.43 -30.02
N LYS A 648 3.68 -9.49 -30.91
CA LYS A 648 4.19 -8.18 -30.57
C LYS A 648 2.96 -7.32 -30.28
N ASP A 649 2.54 -7.28 -28.99
CA ASP A 649 1.88 -6.14 -28.35
C ASP A 649 1.39 -6.61 -26.97
N LEU A 650 1.98 -6.05 -25.99
CA LEU A 650 2.06 -6.33 -24.59
C LEU A 650 0.72 -6.38 -23.87
N ALA A 651 0.23 -7.58 -23.61
CA ALA A 651 -0.63 -7.83 -22.46
C ALA A 651 0.24 -7.86 -21.19
N LEU A 652 -0.24 -7.28 -20.07
CA LEU A 652 0.40 -7.36 -18.76
C LEU A 652 0.76 -8.83 -18.46
N VAL A 653 2.05 -9.08 -18.22
CA VAL A 653 2.53 -10.43 -17.96
C VAL A 653 2.31 -10.77 -16.50
N LYS A 654 1.54 -11.83 -16.23
CA LYS A 654 1.44 -12.37 -14.88
C LYS A 654 2.69 -13.21 -14.60
N LEU A 655 3.47 -12.76 -13.64
CA LEU A 655 4.73 -13.38 -13.24
C LEU A 655 4.55 -14.18 -11.94
N ASN A 656 5.35 -15.21 -11.77
CA ASN A 656 5.41 -15.95 -10.52
C ASN A 656 6.59 -15.46 -9.65
N HIS A 657 6.61 -15.91 -8.38
CA HIS A 657 7.66 -15.50 -7.43
C HIS A 657 9.07 -15.90 -7.92
N ASN A 658 9.21 -17.10 -8.49
CA ASN A 658 10.53 -17.59 -8.90
C ASN A 658 11.09 -16.77 -10.07
N GLU A 659 10.27 -16.36 -11.02
CA GLU A 659 10.68 -15.47 -12.11
C GLU A 659 11.20 -14.14 -11.57
N LEU A 660 10.51 -13.54 -10.61
CA LEU A 660 10.96 -12.28 -9.98
C LEU A 660 12.19 -12.49 -9.10
N PHE A 661 12.27 -13.62 -8.39
CA PHE A 661 13.42 -13.99 -7.59
C PHE A 661 14.69 -14.12 -8.45
N HIS A 662 14.58 -14.80 -9.60
CA HIS A 662 15.69 -14.90 -10.56
C HIS A 662 16.01 -13.56 -11.21
N ALA A 663 15.01 -12.81 -11.63
CA ALA A 663 15.16 -11.48 -12.25
C ALA A 663 15.94 -10.51 -11.37
N THR A 664 15.69 -10.53 -10.06
CA THR A 664 16.29 -9.63 -9.07
C THR A 664 17.48 -10.23 -8.32
N THR A 665 17.99 -11.37 -8.78
CA THR A 665 19.09 -12.12 -8.15
C THR A 665 18.81 -12.41 -6.67
N GLY A 666 17.61 -12.92 -6.38
CA GLY A 666 17.17 -13.24 -5.01
C GLY A 666 16.72 -12.05 -4.19
N PHE A 667 16.21 -10.98 -4.82
CA PHE A 667 15.91 -9.70 -4.17
C PHE A 667 17.13 -9.13 -3.43
N ASN A 668 18.29 -9.25 -4.05
CA ASN A 668 19.56 -8.84 -3.46
C ASN A 668 19.56 -7.34 -3.15
N HIS A 669 20.09 -6.95 -1.98
CA HIS A 669 20.16 -5.56 -1.54
C HIS A 669 20.97 -4.67 -2.52
N LYS A 670 21.93 -5.24 -3.26
CA LYS A 670 22.70 -4.51 -4.28
C LYS A 670 21.84 -4.04 -5.46
N ASN A 671 20.68 -4.67 -5.66
CA ASN A 671 19.75 -4.34 -6.75
C ASN A 671 18.63 -3.40 -6.30
N ILE A 672 18.67 -2.89 -5.05
CA ILE A 672 17.69 -1.92 -4.58
C ILE A 672 17.98 -0.58 -5.24
N ILE A 673 17.00 -0.08 -5.99
CA ILE A 673 17.01 1.24 -6.62
C ILE A 673 16.10 2.25 -5.91
N GLY A 674 15.24 1.78 -5.00
CA GLY A 674 14.39 2.62 -4.19
C GLY A 674 13.74 1.84 -3.04
N SER A 675 13.58 2.48 -1.89
CA SER A 675 12.88 1.88 -0.75
C SER A 675 12.00 2.91 -0.09
N GLY A 676 10.72 2.61 0.02
CA GLY A 676 9.70 3.43 0.66
C GLY A 676 9.01 2.69 1.81
N ARG A 677 8.02 3.35 2.41
CA ARG A 677 7.23 2.79 3.52
C ARG A 677 6.50 1.51 3.12
N MET A 678 5.87 1.51 1.94
CA MET A 678 4.96 0.45 1.48
C MET A 678 5.63 -0.59 0.58
N ALA A 679 6.74 -0.23 -0.08
CA ALA A 679 7.37 -1.08 -1.08
C ALA A 679 8.89 -0.84 -1.17
N THR A 680 9.60 -1.86 -1.68
CA THR A 680 11.00 -1.76 -2.10
C THR A 680 11.08 -2.03 -3.59
N VAL A 681 11.81 -1.20 -4.32
CA VAL A 681 11.99 -1.31 -5.77
C VAL A 681 13.37 -1.88 -6.07
N TYR A 682 13.40 -2.94 -6.84
CA TYR A 682 14.62 -3.64 -7.26
C TYR A 682 14.84 -3.46 -8.75
N SER A 683 16.07 -3.29 -9.19
CA SER A 683 16.44 -3.52 -10.58
C SER A 683 16.50 -5.01 -10.86
N GLY A 684 16.09 -5.41 -12.06
CA GLY A 684 16.09 -6.81 -12.48
C GLY A 684 16.12 -6.96 -13.99
N LYS A 685 16.33 -8.18 -14.45
CA LYS A 685 16.26 -8.55 -15.86
C LYS A 685 15.21 -9.61 -16.07
N LEU A 686 14.29 -9.36 -16.99
CA LEU A 686 13.22 -10.29 -17.34
C LEU A 686 13.20 -10.54 -18.84
N ASN A 687 12.98 -11.80 -19.21
CA ASN A 687 12.72 -12.15 -20.59
C ASN A 687 11.24 -11.96 -20.91
N LEU A 688 10.91 -10.79 -21.47
CA LEU A 688 9.57 -10.45 -21.89
C LEU A 688 9.49 -10.53 -23.43
N SER A 689 8.58 -11.37 -23.95
CA SER A 689 8.35 -11.52 -25.39
C SER A 689 9.57 -11.99 -26.22
N GLY A 690 10.51 -12.72 -25.60
CA GLY A 690 11.68 -13.28 -26.29
C GLY A 690 12.92 -12.39 -26.28
N SER A 691 12.88 -11.22 -25.67
CA SER A 691 14.05 -10.36 -25.43
C SER A 691 14.25 -10.12 -23.93
N GLU A 692 15.50 -10.16 -23.50
CA GLU A 692 15.89 -9.76 -22.13
C GLU A 692 15.75 -8.23 -22.02
N GLN A 693 14.99 -7.77 -21.02
CA GLN A 693 14.76 -6.33 -20.76
C GLN A 693 15.10 -6.01 -19.33
N ASP A 694 15.69 -4.84 -19.12
CA ASP A 694 15.88 -4.26 -17.78
C ASP A 694 14.51 -3.78 -17.26
N VAL A 695 14.18 -4.16 -16.02
CA VAL A 695 12.90 -3.85 -15.39
C VAL A 695 13.07 -3.35 -13.98
N ALA A 696 12.13 -2.54 -13.51
CA ALA A 696 11.98 -2.16 -12.11
C ALA A 696 10.90 -3.04 -11.45
N VAL A 697 11.25 -3.73 -10.38
CA VAL A 697 10.37 -4.62 -9.62
C VAL A 697 10.01 -3.97 -8.31
N LYS A 698 8.81 -3.37 -8.21
CA LYS A 698 8.27 -2.77 -6.99
C LYS A 698 7.60 -3.86 -6.15
N ARG A 699 8.32 -4.37 -5.16
CA ARG A 699 7.83 -5.39 -4.22
C ARG A 699 7.21 -4.70 -3.01
N PHE A 700 5.93 -4.98 -2.75
CA PHE A 700 5.20 -4.43 -1.61
C PHE A 700 5.60 -5.13 -0.32
N LYS A 701 5.77 -4.33 0.74
CA LYS A 701 6.05 -4.81 2.09
C LYS A 701 4.72 -5.26 2.72
N GLU A 702 4.69 -6.44 3.34
CA GLU A 702 3.50 -6.88 4.06
C GLU A 702 3.39 -6.11 5.38
N GLU A 703 2.27 -5.45 5.63
CA GLU A 703 1.97 -4.87 6.94
C GLU A 703 1.64 -5.96 7.96
N ILE A 704 2.11 -5.77 9.20
CA ILE A 704 2.06 -6.73 10.31
C ILE A 704 0.61 -7.07 10.70
N ASP A 705 -0.37 -6.22 10.40
CA ASP A 705 -1.77 -6.37 10.81
C ASP A 705 -2.71 -6.98 9.76
N GLY A 706 -2.21 -7.34 8.57
CA GLY A 706 -3.08 -7.88 7.51
C GLY A 706 -4.25 -6.96 7.15
N SER A 707 -4.09 -5.65 7.37
CA SER A 707 -5.12 -4.68 7.09
C SER A 707 -5.29 -4.46 5.57
N VAL A 708 -6.52 -4.20 5.18
CA VAL A 708 -7.03 -3.98 3.81
C VAL A 708 -6.28 -2.85 3.08
N ALA A 709 -5.52 -2.00 3.78
CA ALA A 709 -4.87 -0.80 3.24
C ALA A 709 -3.82 -1.07 2.14
N VAL A 710 -3.00 -2.12 2.28
CA VAL A 710 -2.02 -2.49 1.24
C VAL A 710 -2.72 -2.98 -0.02
N SER A 711 -3.82 -3.69 0.13
CA SER A 711 -4.62 -4.17 -1.00
C SER A 711 -5.29 -3.01 -1.76
N GLU A 712 -5.71 -1.95 -1.09
CA GLU A 712 -6.35 -0.79 -1.74
C GLU A 712 -5.34 0.05 -2.53
N SER A 713 -4.17 0.34 -1.97
CA SER A 713 -3.10 1.07 -2.66
C SER A 713 -2.59 0.30 -3.89
N LEU A 714 -2.32 -0.99 -3.74
CA LEU A 714 -1.91 -1.87 -4.83
C LEU A 714 -2.99 -1.95 -5.93
N ILE A 715 -4.25 -2.12 -5.54
CA ILE A 715 -5.37 -2.19 -6.48
C ILE A 715 -5.55 -0.85 -7.21
N ALA A 716 -5.41 0.27 -6.51
CA ALA A 716 -5.47 1.60 -7.12
C ALA A 716 -4.35 1.78 -8.16
N GLU A 717 -3.12 1.39 -7.82
CA GLU A 717 -1.95 1.49 -8.71
C GLU A 717 -2.09 0.58 -9.94
N ILE A 718 -2.51 -0.67 -9.75
CA ILE A 718 -2.78 -1.57 -10.88
C ILE A 718 -3.90 -1.02 -11.77
N ARG A 719 -5.00 -0.56 -11.18
CA ARG A 719 -6.13 0.01 -11.94
C ARG A 719 -5.73 1.21 -12.77
N ALA A 720 -4.99 2.15 -12.17
CA ALA A 720 -4.52 3.34 -12.86
C ALA A 720 -3.54 2.98 -14.00
N LEU A 721 -2.48 2.22 -13.71
CA LEU A 721 -1.42 1.89 -14.67
C LEU A 721 -1.84 0.89 -15.75
N ALA A 722 -2.77 -0.04 -15.45
CA ALA A 722 -3.25 -1.00 -16.45
C ALA A 722 -4.11 -0.35 -17.53
N THR A 723 -4.76 0.77 -17.21
CA THR A 723 -5.66 1.49 -18.12
C THR A 723 -5.01 2.64 -18.87
N THR A 724 -3.82 3.08 -18.44
CA THR A 724 -3.13 4.26 -18.97
C THR A 724 -1.97 3.85 -19.89
N ARG A 725 -1.86 4.52 -21.04
CA ARG A 725 -0.72 4.37 -21.95
C ARG A 725 -0.37 5.73 -22.54
N HIS A 726 0.65 6.33 -21.99
CA HIS A 726 1.19 7.58 -22.46
C HIS A 726 2.70 7.60 -22.29
N ARG A 727 3.45 8.22 -23.19
CA ARG A 727 4.92 8.27 -23.15
C ARG A 727 5.49 8.88 -21.87
N ASN A 728 4.72 9.76 -21.19
CA ASN A 728 5.10 10.43 -19.97
C ASN A 728 4.45 9.79 -18.71
N LEU A 729 3.99 8.54 -18.80
CA LEU A 729 3.52 7.73 -17.67
C LEU A 729 4.33 6.44 -17.65
N ILE A 730 4.73 6.01 -16.45
CA ILE A 730 5.47 4.76 -16.27
C ILE A 730 4.62 3.58 -16.74
N ARG A 731 5.22 2.75 -17.57
CA ARG A 731 4.56 1.59 -18.15
C ARG A 731 4.61 0.40 -17.22
N LEU A 732 3.45 -0.14 -16.90
CA LEU A 732 3.33 -1.43 -16.22
C LEU A 732 3.54 -2.56 -17.24
N LEU A 733 4.54 -3.40 -17.02
CA LEU A 733 4.92 -4.53 -17.88
C LEU A 733 4.31 -5.83 -17.39
N GLY A 734 4.17 -5.99 -16.07
CA GLY A 734 3.63 -7.17 -15.46
C GLY A 734 3.35 -7.01 -13.97
N TYR A 735 2.81 -8.06 -13.38
CA TYR A 735 2.54 -8.10 -11.96
C TYR A 735 2.70 -9.51 -11.41
N CYS A 736 3.01 -9.58 -10.13
CA CYS A 736 3.03 -10.83 -9.36
C CYS A 736 2.11 -10.66 -8.15
N LEU A 737 1.06 -11.46 -8.09
CA LEU A 737 0.17 -11.54 -6.93
C LEU A 737 0.35 -12.90 -6.25
N ALA A 738 1.59 -13.37 -6.18
CA ALA A 738 1.92 -14.59 -5.48
C ALA A 738 2.02 -14.31 -3.98
N SER A 739 1.64 -15.28 -3.15
CA SER A 739 1.70 -15.16 -1.71
C SER A 739 3.10 -14.90 -1.14
N LYS A 740 4.15 -15.26 -1.90
CA LYS A 740 5.57 -14.98 -1.56
C LYS A 740 6.05 -13.62 -2.03
N SER A 741 5.35 -12.98 -2.95
CA SER A 741 5.72 -11.66 -3.49
C SER A 741 4.52 -11.02 -4.17
N ILE A 742 4.07 -9.94 -3.58
CA ILE A 742 3.17 -9.01 -4.25
C ILE A 742 4.05 -7.93 -4.86
N ALA A 743 4.10 -7.88 -6.18
CA ALA A 743 5.00 -6.96 -6.88
C ALA A 743 4.39 -6.48 -8.20
N LEU A 744 4.75 -5.26 -8.56
CA LEU A 744 4.54 -4.68 -9.89
C LEU A 744 5.86 -4.66 -10.64
N VAL A 745 5.82 -5.00 -11.92
CA VAL A 745 6.97 -4.95 -12.81
C VAL A 745 6.75 -3.83 -13.82
N MET A 746 7.63 -2.86 -13.78
CA MET A 746 7.55 -1.64 -14.58
C MET A 746 8.78 -1.53 -15.47
N GLU A 747 8.72 -0.70 -16.48
CA GLU A 747 9.88 -0.33 -17.27
C GLU A 747 10.95 0.33 -16.40
N MET A 748 12.21 0.11 -16.77
CA MET A 748 13.36 0.68 -16.06
C MET A 748 13.60 2.11 -16.50
N MET A 749 13.73 3.01 -15.53
CA MET A 749 14.05 4.43 -15.72
C MET A 749 15.47 4.67 -15.17
N PRO A 750 16.51 4.58 -16.04
CA PRO A 750 17.89 4.47 -15.58
C PRO A 750 18.45 5.76 -14.98
N ASN A 751 17.88 6.93 -15.31
CA ASN A 751 18.34 8.21 -14.75
C ASN A 751 17.64 8.57 -13.42
N GLY A 752 16.91 7.63 -12.79
CA GLY A 752 16.37 7.81 -11.45
C GLY A 752 15.26 8.86 -11.35
N THR A 753 15.21 9.61 -10.25
CA THR A 753 14.13 10.54 -9.93
C THR A 753 14.48 11.99 -10.27
N LEU A 754 13.48 12.81 -10.60
CA LEU A 754 13.66 14.25 -10.72
C LEU A 754 14.17 14.88 -9.41
N ALA A 755 13.78 14.32 -8.26
CA ALA A 755 14.25 14.80 -6.95
C ALA A 755 15.76 14.70 -6.79
N SER A 756 16.39 13.59 -7.21
CA SER A 756 17.86 13.43 -7.18
C SER A 756 18.56 14.46 -8.06
N HIS A 757 18.05 14.70 -9.26
CA HIS A 757 18.62 15.67 -10.19
C HIS A 757 18.53 17.13 -9.71
N ILE A 758 17.42 17.49 -9.04
CA ILE A 758 17.27 18.81 -8.39
C ILE A 758 18.30 18.95 -7.26
N GLN A 759 18.44 17.92 -6.42
CA GLN A 759 19.36 17.93 -5.28
C GLN A 759 20.83 17.99 -5.73
N GLU A 760 21.19 17.24 -6.77
CA GLU A 760 22.54 17.17 -7.33
C GLU A 760 22.87 18.36 -8.26
N LYS A 761 21.87 19.20 -8.59
CA LYS A 761 21.97 20.37 -9.48
C LYS A 761 22.48 20.02 -10.88
N THR A 762 22.04 18.88 -11.42
CA THR A 762 22.46 18.36 -12.72
C THR A 762 21.56 18.80 -13.88
N LEU A 763 20.45 19.51 -13.58
CA LEU A 763 19.51 19.97 -14.59
C LEU A 763 20.05 21.20 -15.33
N THR A 764 19.89 21.21 -16.67
CA THR A 764 20.02 22.42 -17.50
C THR A 764 18.65 23.00 -17.79
N TRP A 765 18.59 24.27 -18.28
CA TRP A 765 17.31 24.91 -18.58
C TRP A 765 16.48 24.12 -19.63
N SER A 766 17.13 23.66 -20.70
CA SER A 766 16.48 22.89 -21.76
C SER A 766 15.88 21.58 -21.24
N ILE A 767 16.56 20.93 -20.29
CA ILE A 767 16.04 19.72 -19.62
C ILE A 767 14.87 20.06 -18.71
N CYS A 768 14.95 21.15 -17.92
CA CYS A 768 13.84 21.62 -17.08
C CYS A 768 12.57 21.86 -17.89
N LEU A 769 12.66 22.58 -19.02
CA LEU A 769 11.53 22.87 -19.89
C LEU A 769 10.92 21.59 -20.49
N ARG A 770 11.77 20.63 -20.92
CA ARG A 770 11.34 19.34 -21.45
C ARG A 770 10.60 18.50 -20.38
N ILE A 771 11.16 18.43 -19.18
CA ILE A 771 10.53 17.71 -18.04
C ILE A 771 9.19 18.36 -17.71
N ALA A 772 9.12 19.68 -17.57
CA ALA A 772 7.88 20.38 -17.26
C ALA A 772 6.80 20.07 -18.31
N ARG A 773 7.16 20.12 -19.61
CA ARG A 773 6.24 19.81 -20.70
C ARG A 773 5.77 18.35 -20.66
N GLY A 774 6.68 17.39 -20.48
CA GLY A 774 6.34 15.97 -20.44
C GLY A 774 5.40 15.63 -19.27
N VAL A 775 5.69 16.15 -18.06
CA VAL A 775 4.81 15.98 -16.89
C VAL A 775 3.43 16.60 -17.14
N ALA A 776 3.38 17.80 -17.73
CA ALA A 776 2.11 18.46 -18.07
C ALA A 776 1.29 17.62 -19.06
N GLN A 777 1.93 17.04 -20.08
CA GLN A 777 1.27 16.16 -21.05
C GLN A 777 0.76 14.88 -20.41
N GLY A 778 1.53 14.27 -19.49
CA GLY A 778 1.10 13.12 -18.72
C GLY A 778 -0.14 13.41 -17.87
N LEU A 779 -0.16 14.52 -17.13
CA LEU A 779 -1.32 14.95 -16.34
C LEU A 779 -2.53 15.31 -17.19
N LYS A 780 -2.31 16.00 -18.32
CA LYS A 780 -3.37 16.29 -19.29
C LYS A 780 -4.03 15.00 -19.77
N TYR A 781 -3.24 14.00 -20.13
CA TYR A 781 -3.74 12.68 -20.53
C TYR A 781 -4.58 12.04 -19.41
N LEU A 782 -4.09 12.04 -18.17
CA LEU A 782 -4.81 11.48 -17.02
C LEU A 782 -6.15 12.18 -16.79
N HIS A 783 -6.20 13.51 -16.86
CA HIS A 783 -7.40 14.29 -16.57
C HIS A 783 -8.44 14.28 -17.68
N TYR A 784 -8.02 14.26 -18.97
CA TYR A 784 -8.94 14.56 -20.07
C TYR A 784 -8.94 13.55 -21.21
N GLU A 785 -7.88 12.74 -21.37
CA GLU A 785 -7.73 11.86 -22.52
C GLU A 785 -7.92 10.38 -22.13
N CYS A 786 -7.87 10.06 -20.84
CA CYS A 786 -8.24 8.73 -20.34
C CYS A 786 -9.74 8.46 -20.49
N PRO A 787 -10.16 7.21 -20.72
CA PRO A 787 -11.57 6.81 -20.75
C PRO A 787 -12.35 7.19 -19.50
N GLN A 788 -11.68 7.20 -18.36
CA GLN A 788 -12.15 7.76 -17.09
C GLN A 788 -11.05 8.66 -16.54
N PRO A 789 -11.39 9.90 -16.12
CA PRO A 789 -10.40 10.81 -15.55
C PRO A 789 -9.74 10.21 -14.32
N ILE A 790 -8.42 10.35 -14.24
CA ILE A 790 -7.61 9.86 -13.13
C ILE A 790 -6.93 11.04 -12.46
N LEU A 791 -7.12 11.16 -11.15
CA LEU A 791 -6.37 12.08 -10.30
C LEU A 791 -5.17 11.36 -9.74
N HIS A 792 -4.00 11.97 -9.84
CA HIS A 792 -2.76 11.39 -9.31
C HIS A 792 -2.67 11.51 -7.78
N CYS A 793 -3.01 12.65 -7.24
CA CYS A 793 -3.09 12.99 -5.81
C CYS A 793 -1.76 12.99 -5.03
N ASP A 794 -0.64 12.54 -5.60
CA ASP A 794 0.69 12.57 -4.96
C ASP A 794 1.81 12.95 -5.93
N LEU A 795 1.59 13.98 -6.74
CA LEU A 795 2.63 14.46 -7.66
C LEU A 795 3.73 15.20 -6.90
N LYS A 796 4.97 14.73 -7.06
CA LYS A 796 6.19 15.28 -6.45
C LYS A 796 7.42 14.82 -7.24
N PRO A 797 8.58 15.47 -7.13
CA PRO A 797 9.77 15.10 -7.90
C PRO A 797 10.26 13.67 -7.70
N SER A 798 10.05 13.05 -6.54
CA SER A 798 10.40 11.65 -6.30
C SER A 798 9.51 10.65 -7.02
N ASN A 799 8.34 11.06 -7.50
CA ASN A 799 7.40 10.27 -8.29
C ASN A 799 7.46 10.60 -9.79
N ILE A 800 8.46 11.39 -10.22
CA ILE A 800 8.77 11.68 -11.63
C ILE A 800 10.13 11.03 -11.90
N LEU A 801 10.13 9.99 -12.74
CA LEU A 801 11.31 9.23 -13.11
C LEU A 801 11.78 9.64 -14.50
N LEU A 802 13.08 9.52 -14.76
CA LEU A 802 13.70 9.95 -16.01
C LEU A 802 14.26 8.74 -16.77
N ASP A 803 13.92 8.65 -18.06
CA ASP A 803 14.44 7.62 -18.95
C ASP A 803 15.86 7.94 -19.46
N MET A 804 16.40 7.15 -20.39
CA MET A 804 17.75 7.34 -20.94
C MET A 804 17.96 8.70 -21.62
N ASP A 805 16.88 9.29 -22.18
CA ASP A 805 16.88 10.57 -22.88
C ASP A 805 16.48 11.73 -21.96
N LEU A 806 16.38 11.50 -20.66
CA LEU A 806 15.86 12.43 -19.65
C LEU A 806 14.42 12.88 -19.90
N GLU A 807 13.62 12.03 -20.58
CA GLU A 807 12.17 12.24 -20.70
C GLU A 807 11.46 11.80 -19.42
N PRO A 808 10.48 12.56 -18.91
CA PRO A 808 9.83 12.25 -17.65
C PRO A 808 8.73 11.19 -17.79
N GLY A 809 8.66 10.27 -16.83
CA GLY A 809 7.57 9.35 -16.61
C GLY A 809 6.97 9.52 -15.21
N ILE A 810 5.68 9.81 -15.12
CA ILE A 810 4.96 9.91 -13.85
C ILE A 810 4.73 8.50 -13.31
N ALA A 811 5.06 8.29 -12.01
CA ALA A 811 5.03 7.02 -11.30
C ALA A 811 4.28 7.13 -9.98
N ASP A 812 4.03 5.99 -9.33
CA ASP A 812 3.45 5.83 -7.99
C ASP A 812 1.98 6.29 -7.88
N PHE A 813 1.10 5.50 -8.47
CA PHE A 813 -0.35 5.71 -8.47
C PHE A 813 -1.05 5.12 -7.22
N GLY A 814 -0.33 4.87 -6.14
CA GLY A 814 -0.83 4.17 -4.95
C GLY A 814 -2.00 4.85 -4.23
N ILE A 815 -2.17 6.16 -4.41
CA ILE A 815 -3.31 6.92 -3.87
C ILE A 815 -4.15 7.61 -4.94
N SER A 816 -3.95 7.27 -6.20
CA SER A 816 -4.72 7.83 -7.33
C SER A 816 -6.21 7.48 -7.25
N ARG A 817 -7.04 8.30 -7.87
CA ARG A 817 -8.49 8.11 -7.90
C ARG A 817 -9.02 8.19 -9.33
N ILE A 818 -9.81 7.20 -9.70
CA ILE A 818 -10.52 7.16 -10.98
C ILE A 818 -11.89 7.81 -10.77
N LEU A 819 -12.21 8.82 -11.54
CA LEU A 819 -13.44 9.61 -11.43
C LEU A 819 -14.44 9.25 -12.53
N LYS A 820 -15.73 9.53 -12.30
CA LYS A 820 -16.71 9.65 -13.38
C LYS A 820 -16.54 11.02 -14.07
N HIS A 821 -16.85 11.12 -15.36
CA HIS A 821 -16.71 12.38 -16.11
C HIS A 821 -17.44 13.57 -15.45
N ASP A 822 -18.59 13.32 -14.82
CA ASP A 822 -19.38 14.36 -14.14
C ASP A 822 -18.75 14.82 -12.81
N ASP A 823 -17.84 14.04 -12.24
CA ASP A 823 -17.19 14.33 -10.93
C ASP A 823 -15.88 15.11 -11.08
N LEU A 824 -15.40 15.34 -12.30
CA LEU A 824 -14.12 16.05 -12.54
C LEU A 824 -14.13 17.47 -11.97
N SER A 825 -15.28 18.16 -12.04
CA SER A 825 -15.49 19.51 -11.50
C SER A 825 -15.91 19.54 -10.03
N ARG A 826 -16.52 18.44 -9.52
CA ARG A 826 -17.05 18.36 -8.16
C ARG A 826 -16.06 17.76 -7.15
N GLY A 827 -15.07 17.01 -7.65
CA GLY A 827 -14.06 16.32 -6.82
C GLY A 827 -14.60 15.15 -6.01
N PHE A 828 -13.67 14.40 -5.41
CA PHE A 828 -13.96 13.24 -4.58
C PHE A 828 -13.71 13.58 -3.11
N SER A 829 -14.67 13.30 -2.22
CA SER A 829 -14.52 13.49 -0.77
C SER A 829 -13.96 12.23 -0.13
N THR A 830 -12.94 12.37 0.72
CA THR A 830 -12.32 11.26 1.48
C THR A 830 -12.25 11.61 2.96
N SER A 831 -12.48 10.59 3.81
CA SER A 831 -12.29 10.71 5.25
C SER A 831 -10.81 10.59 5.67
N ASN A 832 -9.94 10.09 4.78
CA ASN A 832 -8.51 9.92 5.05
C ASN A 832 -7.71 10.79 4.07
N LEU A 833 -7.12 11.87 4.57
CA LEU A 833 -6.18 12.71 3.84
C LEU A 833 -4.90 11.93 3.56
N GLN A 834 -4.60 11.73 2.26
CA GLN A 834 -3.36 11.10 1.79
C GLN A 834 -2.70 12.03 0.77
N GLY A 835 -1.38 12.18 0.83
CA GLY A 835 -0.57 12.99 -0.07
C GLY A 835 0.71 13.45 0.62
N SER A 836 1.64 14.01 -0.16
CA SER A 836 2.95 14.46 0.33
C SER A 836 2.91 15.92 0.79
N ILE A 837 3.40 16.16 2.01
CA ILE A 837 3.49 17.50 2.60
C ILE A 837 4.37 18.38 1.72
N GLY A 838 3.99 19.66 1.59
CA GLY A 838 4.66 20.64 0.74
C GLY A 838 4.15 20.65 -0.70
N TYR A 839 3.52 19.57 -1.18
CA TYR A 839 2.94 19.47 -2.54
C TYR A 839 1.41 19.40 -2.54
N MET A 840 0.81 19.18 -1.37
CA MET A 840 -0.62 19.07 -1.20
C MET A 840 -1.29 20.45 -1.29
N PRO A 841 -2.37 20.61 -2.07
CA PRO A 841 -3.07 21.87 -2.15
C PRO A 841 -3.83 22.21 -0.86
N PRO A 842 -3.99 23.51 -0.51
CA PRO A 842 -4.57 23.92 0.76
C PRO A 842 -6.03 23.45 0.95
N GLU A 843 -6.81 23.35 -0.13
CA GLU A 843 -8.20 22.90 -0.05
C GLU A 843 -8.36 21.42 0.32
N TYR A 844 -7.33 20.59 0.15
CA TYR A 844 -7.41 19.18 0.57
C TYR A 844 -7.50 19.09 2.09
N ALA A 845 -6.74 19.92 2.81
CA ALA A 845 -6.80 19.99 4.28
C ALA A 845 -8.14 20.55 4.78
N LEU A 846 -8.73 21.53 4.06
CA LEU A 846 -9.95 22.22 4.48
C LEU A 846 -11.24 21.47 4.14
N SER A 847 -11.30 20.84 2.98
CA SER A 847 -12.55 20.26 2.45
C SER A 847 -12.55 18.73 2.33
N GLY A 848 -11.38 18.09 2.43
CA GLY A 848 -11.22 16.66 2.16
C GLY A 848 -11.52 16.27 0.70
N ARG A 849 -11.61 17.24 -0.23
CA ARG A 849 -11.97 17.00 -1.63
C ARG A 849 -10.75 17.01 -2.52
N MET A 850 -10.54 15.92 -3.23
CA MET A 850 -9.51 15.78 -4.26
C MET A 850 -10.07 16.16 -5.63
N THR A 851 -9.34 17.00 -6.38
CA THR A 851 -9.78 17.54 -7.68
C THR A 851 -8.62 17.59 -8.68
N ALA A 852 -8.92 17.70 -9.98
CA ALA A 852 -7.89 17.93 -11.00
C ALA A 852 -7.10 19.22 -10.77
N LYS A 853 -7.72 20.24 -10.17
CA LYS A 853 -7.04 21.48 -9.77
C LYS A 853 -6.05 21.29 -8.62
N GLY A 854 -6.21 20.21 -7.85
CA GLY A 854 -5.25 19.78 -6.83
C GLY A 854 -3.96 19.24 -7.46
N ASP A 855 -4.04 18.39 -8.49
CA ASP A 855 -2.86 17.93 -9.23
C ASP A 855 -2.15 19.10 -9.94
N VAL A 856 -2.91 20.10 -10.43
CA VAL A 856 -2.33 21.33 -10.99
C VAL A 856 -1.53 22.11 -9.95
N TYR A 857 -2.02 22.18 -8.71
CA TYR A 857 -1.28 22.80 -7.60
C TYR A 857 0.04 22.07 -7.34
N SER A 858 -0.03 20.75 -7.19
CA SER A 858 1.16 19.92 -6.96
C SER A 858 2.16 20.05 -8.11
N TYR A 859 1.69 20.14 -9.35
CA TYR A 859 2.51 20.42 -10.53
C TYR A 859 3.18 21.80 -10.46
N GLY A 860 2.46 22.83 -10.02
CA GLY A 860 3.03 24.16 -9.80
C GLY A 860 4.16 24.17 -8.78
N ILE A 861 4.02 23.41 -7.68
CA ILE A 861 5.10 23.23 -6.69
C ILE A 861 6.32 22.55 -7.32
N VAL A 862 6.10 21.50 -8.14
CA VAL A 862 7.21 20.80 -8.84
C VAL A 862 7.96 21.77 -9.78
N ILE A 863 7.26 22.64 -10.51
CA ILE A 863 7.89 23.67 -11.34
C ILE A 863 8.73 24.62 -10.48
N LEU A 864 8.15 25.18 -9.43
CA LEU A 864 8.85 26.14 -8.57
C LEU A 864 10.08 25.52 -7.90
N GLU A 865 9.98 24.25 -7.44
CA GLU A 865 11.11 23.51 -6.88
C GLU A 865 12.20 23.25 -7.93
N MET A 866 11.84 22.83 -9.12
CA MET A 866 12.79 22.54 -10.20
C MET A 866 13.54 23.79 -10.64
N VAL A 867 12.84 24.94 -10.77
CA VAL A 867 13.44 26.20 -11.21
C VAL A 867 14.24 26.90 -10.09
N SER A 868 13.76 26.84 -8.85
CA SER A 868 14.45 27.48 -7.72
C SER A 868 15.54 26.61 -7.08
N GLY A 869 15.49 25.28 -7.28
CA GLY A 869 16.38 24.34 -6.60
C GLY A 869 16.06 24.20 -5.10
N HIS A 870 14.95 24.76 -4.62
CA HIS A 870 14.57 24.75 -3.21
C HIS A 870 13.42 23.77 -2.95
N ASN A 871 13.66 22.78 -2.07
CA ASN A 871 12.62 21.84 -1.66
C ASN A 871 11.54 22.56 -0.84
N PRO A 872 10.24 22.40 -1.14
CA PRO A 872 9.15 23.10 -0.44
C PRO A 872 9.05 22.76 1.05
N THR A 873 9.69 21.68 1.51
CA THR A 873 9.76 21.29 2.92
C THR A 873 11.09 21.65 3.59
N SER A 874 11.94 22.43 2.94
CA SER A 874 13.22 22.90 3.54
C SER A 874 12.98 23.88 4.68
N GLU A 875 13.96 24.01 5.59
CA GLU A 875 13.90 24.91 6.75
C GLU A 875 13.71 26.39 6.38
N MET A 876 13.98 26.77 5.14
CA MET A 876 13.80 28.11 4.60
C MET A 876 12.31 28.51 4.47
N PHE A 877 11.41 27.53 4.40
CA PHE A 877 9.98 27.73 4.22
C PHE A 877 9.20 27.35 5.47
N SER A 878 8.17 28.13 5.76
CA SER A 878 7.23 27.90 6.86
C SER A 878 5.80 27.86 6.35
N GLU A 879 4.85 27.50 7.18
CA GLU A 879 3.41 27.59 6.82
C GLU A 879 2.99 29.03 6.50
N GLU A 880 3.63 30.02 7.14
CA GLU A 880 3.38 31.44 6.87
C GLU A 880 4.06 31.93 5.58
N ASN A 881 5.17 31.29 5.19
CA ASN A 881 5.93 31.62 3.98
C ASN A 881 6.32 30.35 3.19
N PRO A 882 5.35 29.63 2.59
CA PRO A 882 5.64 28.47 1.75
C PRO A 882 6.34 28.88 0.45
N LEU A 883 6.96 27.92 -0.24
CA LEU A 883 7.68 28.14 -1.50
C LEU A 883 6.92 29.03 -2.50
N PRO A 884 5.61 28.85 -2.78
CA PRO A 884 4.89 29.74 -3.67
C PRO A 884 4.82 31.18 -3.19
N LYS A 885 4.60 31.39 -1.88
CA LYS A 885 4.49 32.74 -1.30
C LYS A 885 5.85 33.45 -1.31
N TRP A 886 6.92 32.74 -1.02
CA TRP A 886 8.29 33.27 -1.14
C TRP A 886 8.61 33.66 -2.59
N ALA A 887 8.34 32.77 -3.55
CA ALA A 887 8.58 33.05 -4.95
C ALA A 887 7.74 34.23 -5.48
N LEU A 888 6.49 34.36 -5.00
CA LEU A 888 5.62 35.49 -5.32
C LEU A 888 6.15 36.80 -4.74
N GLY A 889 6.52 36.84 -3.46
CA GLY A 889 7.07 38.07 -2.80
C GLY A 889 8.35 38.55 -3.49
N THR A 890 9.18 37.64 -3.94
CA THR A 890 10.38 37.96 -4.72
C THR A 890 10.02 38.46 -6.10
N SER A 891 8.97 37.90 -6.73
CA SER A 891 8.52 38.28 -8.08
C SER A 891 7.86 39.67 -8.10
N VAL A 892 7.05 40.02 -7.11
CA VAL A 892 6.36 41.33 -7.00
C VAL A 892 7.34 42.49 -6.82
N ASN A 893 8.49 42.26 -6.18
CA ASN A 893 9.53 43.25 -5.98
C ASN A 893 10.39 43.52 -7.24
N GLY A 894 10.00 42.97 -8.41
CA GLY A 894 10.73 43.13 -9.67
C GLY A 894 12.02 42.33 -9.77
N THR A 895 12.22 41.35 -8.87
CA THR A 895 13.41 40.51 -8.77
C THR A 895 13.11 39.03 -9.03
N THR A 896 12.18 38.73 -9.93
CA THR A 896 11.75 37.36 -10.30
C THR A 896 12.95 36.47 -10.63
N PHE A 897 13.98 37.04 -11.20
CA PHE A 897 15.23 36.36 -11.53
C PHE A 897 15.96 35.79 -10.30
N GLN A 898 15.75 36.35 -9.11
CA GLN A 898 16.33 35.81 -7.87
C GLN A 898 15.66 34.52 -7.38
N VAL A 899 14.51 34.16 -7.94
CA VAL A 899 13.85 32.87 -7.69
C VAL A 899 14.58 31.74 -8.40
N ILE A 900 15.28 32.03 -9.48
CA ILE A 900 15.88 31.05 -10.38
C ILE A 900 17.24 30.60 -9.83
N ALA A 901 17.44 29.29 -9.77
CA ALA A 901 18.68 28.71 -9.22
C ALA A 901 19.92 29.11 -10.04
N PRO A 902 21.01 29.57 -9.40
CA PRO A 902 22.19 30.08 -10.10
C PRO A 902 22.85 29.10 -11.08
N HIS A 903 22.70 27.80 -10.90
CA HIS A 903 23.28 26.80 -11.79
C HIS A 903 22.57 26.72 -13.14
N LEU A 904 21.29 27.13 -13.23
CA LEU A 904 20.55 27.16 -14.47
C LEU A 904 21.02 28.28 -15.42
N HIS A 905 21.70 29.29 -14.88
CA HIS A 905 22.26 30.42 -15.65
C HIS A 905 23.64 30.14 -16.23
N LYS A 906 24.41 29.19 -15.66
CA LYS A 906 25.86 29.06 -15.94
C LYS A 906 26.20 28.02 -16.99
N LEU A 907 25.26 27.23 -17.47
CA LEU A 907 25.56 26.03 -18.28
C LEU A 907 25.30 26.17 -19.79
N GLU A 908 24.86 27.34 -20.30
CA GLU A 908 24.57 27.52 -21.71
C GLU A 908 25.07 28.91 -22.19
N ASP A 909 25.79 28.98 -23.31
CA ASP A 909 26.37 30.19 -23.91
C ASP A 909 25.34 31.21 -24.44
N GLU A 910 24.01 30.89 -24.38
CA GLU A 910 22.87 31.70 -24.85
C GLU A 910 22.00 32.18 -23.68
N ALA A 911 22.52 32.41 -22.50
CA ALA A 911 21.79 32.66 -21.26
C ALA A 911 20.94 33.95 -21.27
N GLU A 912 21.38 35.02 -21.99
CA GLU A 912 20.65 36.29 -22.04
C GLU A 912 19.32 36.20 -22.84
N ASP A 913 19.24 35.36 -23.88
CA ASP A 913 18.01 35.19 -24.66
C ASP A 913 16.94 34.37 -23.99
N ARG A 914 17.27 33.58 -22.93
CA ARG A 914 16.35 32.66 -22.23
C ARG A 914 15.84 33.15 -20.87
N GLU A 915 16.30 34.32 -20.42
CA GLU A 915 15.88 34.90 -19.13
C GLU A 915 14.35 35.05 -19.07
N GLN A 916 13.72 35.51 -20.15
CA GLN A 916 12.27 35.68 -20.20
C GLN A 916 11.50 34.35 -20.17
N GLU A 917 12.07 33.29 -20.75
CA GLU A 917 11.49 31.95 -20.68
C GLU A 917 11.48 31.43 -19.24
N MET A 918 12.58 31.62 -18.52
CA MET A 918 12.71 31.25 -17.12
C MET A 918 11.75 32.02 -16.22
N ILE A 919 11.61 33.33 -16.43
CA ILE A 919 10.64 34.18 -15.73
C ILE A 919 9.20 33.72 -16.01
N ASN A 920 8.87 33.42 -17.26
CA ASN A 920 7.55 32.91 -17.63
C ASN A 920 7.25 31.55 -16.98
N MET A 921 8.26 30.71 -16.78
CA MET A 921 8.10 29.42 -16.07
C MET A 921 7.82 29.63 -14.57
N VAL A 922 8.51 30.57 -13.91
CA VAL A 922 8.20 30.94 -12.51
C VAL A 922 6.75 31.44 -12.42
N HIS A 923 6.34 32.31 -13.31
CA HIS A 923 4.97 32.84 -13.37
C HIS A 923 3.93 31.73 -13.60
N LEU A 924 4.22 30.74 -14.45
CA LEU A 924 3.36 29.56 -14.64
C LEU A 924 3.24 28.75 -13.35
N GLY A 925 4.36 28.51 -12.66
CA GLY A 925 4.37 27.84 -11.35
C GLY A 925 3.49 28.57 -10.33
N LEU A 926 3.59 29.90 -10.26
CA LEU A 926 2.77 30.75 -9.39
C LEU A 926 1.28 30.68 -9.75
N ALA A 927 0.93 30.75 -11.03
CA ALA A 927 -0.46 30.62 -11.48
C ALA A 927 -1.05 29.24 -11.11
N CYS A 928 -0.26 28.16 -11.25
CA CYS A 928 -0.68 26.81 -10.85
C CYS A 928 -0.86 26.67 -9.34
N THR A 929 -0.13 27.42 -8.53
CA THR A 929 -0.17 27.37 -7.06
C THR A 929 -1.09 28.41 -6.42
N SER A 930 -2.00 29.04 -7.19
CA SER A 930 -3.02 29.95 -6.65
C SER A 930 -3.76 29.29 -5.46
N PRO A 931 -3.98 30.00 -4.35
CA PRO A 931 -4.73 29.49 -3.21
C PRO A 931 -6.15 29.05 -3.55
N ARG A 932 -6.80 29.74 -4.51
CA ARG A 932 -8.15 29.42 -4.96
C ARG A 932 -8.11 28.46 -6.15
N PRO A 933 -8.70 27.25 -6.05
CA PRO A 933 -8.67 26.26 -7.14
C PRO A 933 -9.22 26.77 -8.48
N GLU A 934 -10.26 27.62 -8.44
CA GLU A 934 -10.89 28.19 -9.62
C GLU A 934 -9.95 29.08 -10.45
N ASN A 935 -8.98 29.72 -9.80
CA ASN A 935 -8.00 30.60 -10.45
C ASN A 935 -6.83 29.85 -11.09
N ARG A 936 -6.64 28.57 -10.76
CA ARG A 936 -5.57 27.76 -11.36
C ARG A 936 -5.91 27.41 -12.80
N PRO A 937 -4.94 27.42 -13.73
CA PRO A 937 -5.17 26.95 -15.09
C PRO A 937 -5.56 25.46 -15.10
N THR A 938 -6.17 24.99 -16.17
CA THR A 938 -6.34 23.56 -16.47
C THR A 938 -5.04 23.01 -17.07
N MET A 939 -4.82 21.68 -17.02
CA MET A 939 -3.63 21.09 -17.68
C MET A 939 -3.62 21.31 -19.20
N ASN A 940 -4.76 21.46 -19.83
CA ASN A 940 -4.85 21.88 -21.24
C ASN A 940 -4.28 23.28 -21.48
N GLU A 941 -4.54 24.21 -20.58
CA GLU A 941 -4.01 25.59 -20.65
C GLU A 941 -2.52 25.61 -20.31
N VAL A 942 -2.10 24.84 -19.29
CA VAL A 942 -0.69 24.68 -18.92
C VAL A 942 0.16 24.22 -20.10
N VAL A 943 -0.26 23.16 -20.82
CA VAL A 943 0.46 22.65 -21.99
C VAL A 943 0.58 23.74 -23.07
N ARG A 944 -0.50 24.48 -23.37
CA ARG A 944 -0.45 25.57 -24.36
C ARG A 944 0.49 26.70 -23.97
N ILE A 945 0.59 27.00 -22.67
CA ILE A 945 1.50 28.03 -22.17
C ILE A 945 2.95 27.55 -22.31
N LEU A 946 3.24 26.30 -21.95
CA LEU A 946 4.58 25.70 -22.11
C LEU A 946 5.02 25.65 -23.58
N ASP A 947 4.10 25.34 -24.50
CA ASP A 947 4.38 25.36 -25.94
C ASP A 947 4.77 26.77 -26.41
N ARG A 948 4.14 27.83 -25.91
CA ARG A 948 4.50 29.22 -26.21
C ARG A 948 5.81 29.68 -25.55
N ILE A 949 6.13 29.19 -24.34
CA ILE A 949 7.43 29.47 -23.66
C ILE A 949 8.59 28.96 -24.51
N SER A 950 8.43 27.85 -25.23
CA SER A 950 9.49 27.26 -26.05
C SER A 950 9.59 27.83 -27.48
N ASP A 951 8.64 28.69 -27.93
CA ASP A 951 8.71 29.33 -29.22
C ASP A 951 9.62 30.56 -29.12
N ALA A 952 10.79 30.52 -29.76
CA ALA A 952 11.88 31.51 -29.72
C ALA A 952 11.53 32.94 -30.13
N ASN A 953 10.28 33.24 -30.45
CA ASN A 953 9.79 34.57 -30.89
C ASN A 953 9.07 35.39 -29.80
N THR A 954 9.00 34.88 -28.53
CA THR A 954 8.26 35.59 -27.46
C THR A 954 9.21 36.27 -26.49
N THR A 955 9.70 37.44 -26.85
CA THR A 955 10.51 38.35 -26.00
C THR A 955 9.69 39.17 -24.98
N THR A 956 8.39 38.87 -24.79
CA THR A 956 7.51 39.61 -23.90
C THR A 956 6.77 38.68 -22.95
N THR A 957 6.58 39.12 -21.69
CA THR A 957 5.71 38.45 -20.68
C THR A 957 4.35 38.09 -21.30
N LEU A 958 3.98 36.82 -21.29
CA LEU A 958 2.71 36.36 -21.90
C LEU A 958 1.52 37.01 -21.19
N PRO A 959 0.71 37.86 -21.88
CA PRO A 959 -0.42 38.59 -21.26
C PRO A 959 -1.44 37.66 -20.62
N SER A 960 -1.51 36.42 -21.10
CA SER A 960 -2.38 35.36 -20.52
C SER A 960 -1.93 34.89 -19.14
N ILE A 961 -0.64 34.91 -18.85
CA ILE A 961 -0.10 34.52 -17.53
C ILE A 961 -0.29 35.66 -16.54
N MET A 962 -0.02 36.90 -16.96
CA MET A 962 -0.23 38.11 -16.11
C MET A 962 -1.70 38.22 -15.68
N LYS A 963 -2.66 38.00 -16.55
CA LYS A 963 -4.09 37.99 -16.19
C LYS A 963 -4.42 36.87 -15.16
N LEU A 964 -3.80 35.71 -15.25
CA LEU A 964 -3.99 34.62 -14.30
C LEU A 964 -3.39 34.97 -12.93
N ILE A 965 -2.25 35.65 -12.89
CA ILE A 965 -1.62 36.11 -11.63
C ILE A 965 -2.43 37.25 -11.01
N GLU A 966 -2.88 38.24 -11.79
CA GLU A 966 -3.74 39.34 -11.31
C GLU A 966 -5.09 38.86 -10.78
N SER A 967 -5.65 37.79 -11.37
CA SER A 967 -6.90 37.17 -10.89
C SER A 967 -6.69 36.26 -9.67
N ALA A 968 -5.44 35.87 -9.38
CA ALA A 968 -5.09 34.98 -8.27
C ALA A 968 -4.87 35.74 -6.94
N HIS A 969 -4.74 37.07 -6.99
CA HIS A 969 -4.67 37.99 -5.86
C HIS A 969 -5.97 38.75 -5.68
#